data_a00d10aa01ffd5b41a9b2d8fa82e37aa
#
_entry.id   a00d10aa01ffd5b41a9b2d8fa82e37aa
#
_cell.length_a   1.000
_cell.length_b   1.000
_cell.length_c   1.000
_cell.angle_alpha   90.00
_cell.angle_beta   90.00
_cell.angle_gamma   90.00
#
_symmetry.space_group_name_H-M   'P 1'
#
loop_
_entity.id
_entity.type
_entity.pdbx_description
1 polymer ?
#
loop_
_entity_poly.entity_id
_entity_poly.type
_entity_poly.pdbx_seq_one_letter_code
_entity_poly.pdbx_strand_id
1 'polypeptide(L)'
;MVTSGDSNRVRTHHVVEDTRTPKWLRSCGPRCVGGRIPLLLWCGLAGAIGIGGSVGDVGAQDTTRARPLQAVRVTVTRESARSVLDLPFGASRVSIDSARTGIRRASLTEMLFNVPGLEVSNRYNPTQDPRLAVRGFGSRSAFGIRGVRVMRDGVPLTQADGQTAVDFVDLEGVGSAEVMRGAAGALYGNASGGVLELKSDPFPSRGFEPTVRYVANADATRLSASSAGSSGAFGWRGTATHNFGDGPRDYSEFRSTAFTGDASWRGSAGTLRAQLTRYDSPTAQNPGAVTAAELRTVPTVADSQNVLRRAGKEVGQTLLSLTGDRTWDAGSASATVFTGWRDLYNPLAFAIIGLDRRTLGVSTRVEQRGMMRNHLWRLSAGADVQSQRDDRRNFANCAGQATLPSLPNCPTVNQRGTESIHQLEKVASAGLFARGEVNRSVVTVTGTLRGDQTAFSVRDYRALYAVGGAVESRTMSAVTPMLGISLRARPTLAVYANIASSFETPTTTELANRPDGSAGLNRDLKPQRGRTLEAGVKGIVARRVFVDLAIFSIATRDELIPFEIPNSGGRRYFRNAGKTQREGGELSVSTTVGPMDLGGALTRLSYTYEDYRVGTTVLDGKKVPGVAPLSSSLFATARRSPGFFTVEMQQGARTAADDANVNYAPGWVLWNARVGVTRWAESGVQPVVGVDNIFDRHYAANIVTNATRGRFFEPGAGRRVYVSVRVGRVSAR
;
A
#
# COMPACT_ATOMS: atom_id res chain seq x y z
N MET A 1 -25.22 40.90 57.01
CA MET A 1 -25.90 39.82 57.73
C MET A 1 -25.20 38.56 57.35
N VAL A 2 -24.28 38.14 58.22
CA VAL A 2 -24.41 36.94 59.06
C VAL A 2 -24.24 35.66 58.24
N THR A 3 -23.16 35.01 58.33
CA THR A 3 -22.36 34.09 59.18
C THR A 3 -22.28 32.74 58.51
N SER A 4 -21.25 32.12 58.48
CA SER A 4 -20.28 31.27 59.18
C SER A 4 -20.08 30.02 58.34
N GLY A 5 -18.91 29.54 58.04
CA GLY A 5 -17.92 28.97 58.93
C GLY A 5 -18.10 27.44 58.98
N ASP A 6 -17.19 26.64 58.47
CA ASP A 6 -16.41 25.74 59.30
C ASP A 6 -15.44 24.87 58.49
N SER A 7 -14.28 24.79 59.06
CA SER A 7 -13.12 23.95 58.79
C SER A 7 -13.37 22.46 59.08
N ASN A 8 -12.70 21.56 58.37
CA ASN A 8 -11.99 20.45 59.06
C ASN A 8 -11.05 19.64 58.14
N ARG A 9 -9.78 19.72 58.42
CA ARG A 9 -8.80 18.69 58.83
C ARG A 9 -8.38 17.64 57.82
N VAL A 10 -7.14 17.87 57.45
CA VAL A 10 -6.09 16.94 57.05
C VAL A 10 -6.02 15.70 57.96
N ARG A 11 -5.95 14.52 57.41
CA ARG A 11 -5.36 13.32 58.04
C ARG A 11 -4.35 12.69 57.09
N THR A 12 -3.08 12.91 57.46
CA THR A 12 -1.93 12.12 57.07
C THR A 12 -1.99 10.74 57.68
N HIS A 13 -1.82 9.71 56.87
CA HIS A 13 -1.42 8.38 57.32
C HIS A 13 -0.09 8.01 56.69
N HIS A 14 0.93 7.97 57.53
CA HIS A 14 2.18 7.28 57.32
C HIS A 14 1.89 5.76 57.28
N VAL A 15 2.42 5.04 56.31
CA VAL A 15 2.67 3.59 56.41
C VAL A 15 4.11 3.33 55.99
N VAL A 16 4.75 2.59 56.85
CA VAL A 16 6.14 2.21 57.03
C VAL A 16 6.58 1.26 55.89
N GLU A 17 7.83 1.45 55.45
CA GLU A 17 8.63 0.49 54.67
C GLU A 17 8.75 -0.88 55.34
N ASP A 18 8.63 -1.95 54.59
CA ASP A 18 9.26 -3.22 54.91
C ASP A 18 10.06 -3.73 53.70
N THR A 19 11.37 -3.71 53.91
CA THR A 19 12.42 -4.18 53.02
C THR A 19 12.61 -5.68 53.21
N ARG A 20 12.46 -6.47 52.13
CA ARG A 20 13.18 -7.76 51.99
C ARG A 20 13.38 -8.14 50.50
N THR A 21 14.61 -7.85 50.03
CA THR A 21 15.18 -8.45 48.82
C THR A 21 15.77 -9.83 49.12
N PRO A 22 15.62 -10.80 48.25
CA PRO A 22 16.54 -11.95 48.17
C PRO A 22 17.65 -11.66 47.14
N LYS A 23 18.85 -11.67 47.65
CA LYS A 23 20.10 -11.72 46.87
C LYS A 23 20.18 -13.05 46.12
N TRP A 24 20.37 -13.04 44.79
CA TRP A 24 21.20 -13.98 44.02
C TRP A 24 21.47 -13.40 42.65
N LEU A 25 22.75 -13.32 42.35
CA LEU A 25 23.51 -13.09 41.13
C LEU A 25 24.23 -11.76 41.02
N ARG A 26 25.43 -11.80 41.55
CA ARG A 26 26.51 -10.88 41.17
C ARG A 26 27.24 -11.43 39.96
N SER A 27 27.75 -10.47 39.18
CA SER A 27 28.86 -10.50 38.22
C SER A 27 28.58 -10.99 36.81
N CYS A 28 28.57 -10.00 35.89
CA CYS A 28 29.52 -9.96 34.77
C CYS A 28 29.48 -8.54 34.14
N GLY A 29 30.65 -7.93 34.05
CA GLY A 29 30.88 -6.59 33.59
C GLY A 29 30.78 -6.40 32.08
N PRO A 30 30.91 -5.17 31.60
CA PRO A 30 30.54 -4.76 30.25
C PRO A 30 31.70 -4.93 29.26
N ARG A 31 31.50 -5.75 28.25
CA ARG A 31 32.22 -5.71 26.96
C ARG A 31 31.52 -6.66 25.99
N CYS A 32 30.86 -6.08 24.97
CA CYS A 32 30.85 -6.70 23.66
C CYS A 32 30.26 -5.72 22.62
N VAL A 33 31.18 -5.25 21.84
CA VAL A 33 31.00 -4.58 20.54
C VAL A 33 30.65 -5.66 19.51
N GLY A 34 29.74 -5.31 18.56
CA GLY A 34 29.65 -6.01 17.28
C GLY A 34 28.60 -7.13 17.20
N GLY A 35 27.35 -6.75 17.01
CA GLY A 35 26.30 -7.70 16.66
C GLY A 35 26.40 -8.20 15.22
N ARG A 36 27.03 -9.34 15.02
CA ARG A 36 26.81 -10.16 13.81
C ARG A 36 25.47 -10.88 14.03
N ILE A 37 24.46 -10.48 13.25
CA ILE A 37 23.19 -11.20 13.18
C ILE A 37 23.45 -12.53 12.48
N PRO A 38 23.10 -13.68 13.08
CA PRO A 38 23.47 -14.96 12.49
C PRO A 38 22.62 -15.25 11.25
N LEU A 39 23.32 -15.57 10.17
CA LEU A 39 22.79 -16.17 8.93
C LEU A 39 22.16 -17.57 9.16
N LEU A 40 22.09 -18.01 10.41
CA LEU A 40 21.76 -19.38 10.83
C LEU A 40 20.26 -19.76 10.72
N LEU A 41 19.36 -18.80 10.61
CA LEU A 41 17.93 -19.13 10.47
C LEU A 41 17.53 -19.60 9.06
N TRP A 42 18.35 -19.33 8.04
CA TRP A 42 18.11 -19.79 6.67
C TRP A 42 18.66 -21.18 6.39
N CYS A 43 19.69 -21.61 7.11
CA CYS A 43 20.22 -22.99 7.00
C CYS A 43 19.27 -24.05 7.59
N GLY A 44 18.39 -23.68 8.52
CA GLY A 44 17.42 -24.60 9.11
C GLY A 44 16.33 -25.08 8.16
N LEU A 45 15.97 -24.29 7.16
CA LEU A 45 14.98 -24.71 6.14
C LEU A 45 15.59 -25.57 5.02
N ALA A 46 16.89 -25.45 4.76
CA ALA A 46 17.61 -26.30 3.80
C ALA A 46 18.00 -27.66 4.38
N GLY A 47 18.16 -27.76 5.70
CA GLY A 47 18.52 -29.01 6.41
C GLY A 47 17.37 -30.00 6.61
N ALA A 48 16.10 -29.57 6.47
CA ALA A 48 14.93 -30.45 6.65
C ALA A 48 14.59 -31.32 5.41
N ILE A 49 15.37 -31.24 4.34
CA ILE A 49 15.13 -32.00 3.09
C ILE A 49 15.96 -33.32 3.06
N GLY A 50 16.77 -33.58 4.07
CA GLY A 50 17.73 -34.67 4.10
C GLY A 50 17.50 -35.78 5.15
N ILE A 51 16.25 -36.15 5.50
CA ILE A 51 16.00 -37.35 6.31
C ILE A 51 15.37 -38.44 5.42
N GLY A 52 16.23 -39.28 4.86
CA GLY A 52 15.86 -40.57 4.34
C GLY A 52 15.61 -41.55 5.48
N GLY A 53 14.38 -41.74 5.88
CA GLY A 53 13.92 -42.78 6.78
C GLY A 53 13.01 -43.72 6.02
N SER A 54 13.43 -44.98 5.85
CA SER A 54 12.60 -46.07 5.33
C SER A 54 11.42 -46.31 6.26
N VAL A 55 10.21 -45.97 5.82
CA VAL A 55 8.98 -46.35 6.50
C VAL A 55 8.30 -47.43 5.64
N GLY A 56 8.10 -48.57 6.27
CA GLY A 56 7.46 -49.72 5.66
C GLY A 56 6.03 -49.46 5.18
N ASP A 57 5.65 -50.20 4.17
CA ASP A 57 4.33 -50.24 3.55
C ASP A 57 3.22 -50.41 4.58
N VAL A 58 2.40 -49.39 4.72
CA VAL A 58 1.04 -49.56 5.23
C VAL A 58 0.12 -49.00 4.13
N GLY A 59 -0.52 -49.90 3.43
CA GLY A 59 -1.51 -49.59 2.42
C GLY A 59 -2.72 -48.87 3.03
N ALA A 60 -2.82 -47.61 2.69
CA ALA A 60 -4.08 -46.87 2.71
C ALA A 60 -4.11 -45.97 1.47
N GLN A 61 -4.93 -46.36 0.52
CA GLN A 61 -5.30 -45.52 -0.62
C GLN A 61 -6.06 -44.30 -0.07
N ASP A 62 -5.36 -43.21 0.20
CA ASP A 62 -5.98 -41.90 0.29
C ASP A 62 -5.38 -41.03 -0.81
N THR A 63 -6.11 -41.02 -1.94
CA THR A 63 -5.82 -40.18 -3.09
C THR A 63 -6.25 -38.74 -2.80
N THR A 64 -5.63 -38.08 -1.85
CA THR A 64 -5.55 -36.62 -1.83
C THR A 64 -4.58 -36.23 -2.95
N ARG A 65 -5.12 -36.11 -4.16
CA ARG A 65 -4.41 -35.51 -5.29
C ARG A 65 -3.83 -34.19 -4.84
N ALA A 66 -2.50 -34.14 -4.70
CA ALA A 66 -1.80 -32.86 -4.61
C ALA A 66 -2.34 -31.98 -5.73
N ARG A 67 -3.05 -30.91 -5.39
CA ARG A 67 -3.53 -29.93 -6.40
C ARG A 67 -2.29 -29.52 -7.18
N PRO A 68 -2.22 -29.74 -8.50
CA PRO A 68 -1.11 -29.21 -9.28
C PRO A 68 -1.10 -27.72 -9.02
N LEU A 69 0.03 -27.15 -8.64
CA LEU A 69 0.23 -25.71 -8.57
C LEU A 69 -0.13 -25.17 -9.96
N GLN A 70 -1.34 -24.67 -10.10
CA GLN A 70 -1.81 -24.10 -11.37
C GLN A 70 -0.84 -22.98 -11.72
N ALA A 71 -0.38 -22.93 -12.95
CA ALA A 71 0.49 -21.86 -13.42
C ALA A 71 -0.16 -20.52 -13.06
N VAL A 72 0.49 -19.74 -12.21
CA VAL A 72 -0.04 -18.45 -11.75
C VAL A 72 -0.28 -17.58 -12.97
N ARG A 73 -1.51 -17.13 -13.14
CA ARG A 73 -1.91 -16.25 -14.26
C ARG A 73 -2.27 -14.87 -13.71
N VAL A 74 -1.85 -13.84 -14.43
CA VAL A 74 -2.10 -12.44 -14.09
C VAL A 74 -2.71 -11.69 -15.28
N THR A 75 -3.47 -10.65 -14.98
CA THR A 75 -4.05 -9.72 -15.96
C THR A 75 -3.48 -8.30 -15.83
N VAL A 76 -2.64 -8.06 -14.83
CA VAL A 76 -1.97 -6.78 -14.59
C VAL A 76 -1.08 -6.30 -15.74
N THR A 77 -0.89 -7.11 -16.77
CA THR A 77 -0.18 -6.77 -18.00
C THR A 77 -1.03 -6.00 -19.00
N ARG A 78 -2.27 -5.66 -18.68
CA ARG A 78 -3.25 -5.06 -19.59
C ARG A 78 -3.55 -5.94 -20.81
N GLU A 79 -3.52 -7.24 -20.66
CA GLU A 79 -3.81 -8.24 -21.68
C GLU A 79 -4.75 -9.32 -21.15
N SER A 80 -5.15 -10.24 -22.00
CA SER A 80 -5.79 -11.47 -21.54
C SER A 80 -4.89 -12.19 -20.54
N ALA A 81 -5.49 -12.95 -19.62
CA ALA A 81 -4.75 -13.59 -18.51
C ALA A 81 -3.51 -14.37 -18.99
N ARG A 82 -2.33 -13.98 -18.46
CA ARG A 82 -1.01 -14.52 -18.83
C ARG A 82 -0.41 -15.34 -17.71
N SER A 83 0.32 -16.39 -18.07
CA SER A 83 1.21 -17.06 -17.13
C SER A 83 2.32 -16.12 -16.70
N VAL A 84 2.63 -16.06 -15.41
CA VAL A 84 3.79 -15.29 -14.92
C VAL A 84 5.10 -15.75 -15.56
N LEU A 85 5.19 -17.01 -16.00
CA LEU A 85 6.37 -17.58 -16.66
C LEU A 85 6.66 -16.96 -18.03
N ASP A 86 5.65 -16.36 -18.69
CA ASP A 86 5.80 -15.75 -20.02
C ASP A 86 6.25 -14.28 -19.93
N LEU A 87 6.20 -13.68 -18.73
CA LEU A 87 6.47 -12.26 -18.56
C LEU A 87 7.97 -12.00 -18.37
N PRO A 88 8.57 -11.02 -19.05
CA PRO A 88 9.97 -10.65 -18.88
C PRO A 88 10.22 -9.68 -17.70
N PHE A 89 9.43 -9.78 -16.64
CA PHE A 89 9.56 -8.96 -15.41
C PHE A 89 8.91 -9.67 -14.22
N GLY A 90 9.20 -9.18 -13.00
CA GLY A 90 8.63 -9.68 -11.75
C GLY A 90 7.12 -9.41 -11.66
N ALA A 91 6.33 -10.46 -11.47
CA ALA A 91 4.89 -10.37 -11.24
C ALA A 91 4.44 -11.42 -10.22
N SER A 92 3.58 -11.02 -9.29
CA SER A 92 3.05 -11.89 -8.24
C SER A 92 1.54 -11.80 -8.19
N ARG A 93 0.88 -12.90 -7.83
CA ARG A 93 -0.54 -12.94 -7.52
C ARG A 93 -0.74 -13.56 -6.14
N VAL A 94 -1.49 -12.87 -5.30
CA VAL A 94 -1.91 -13.34 -3.98
C VAL A 94 -3.40 -13.59 -4.02
N SER A 95 -3.83 -14.84 -3.77
CA SER A 95 -5.24 -15.19 -3.58
C SER A 95 -5.57 -15.19 -2.09
N ILE A 96 -6.66 -14.53 -1.72
CA ILE A 96 -7.06 -14.42 -0.31
C ILE A 96 -7.52 -15.77 0.25
N ASP A 97 -8.24 -16.57 -0.51
CA ASP A 97 -8.84 -17.79 0.01
C ASP A 97 -7.88 -18.97 0.15
N SER A 98 -6.87 -19.07 -0.73
CA SER A 98 -5.94 -20.19 -0.73
C SER A 98 -4.66 -19.96 0.08
N ALA A 99 -4.09 -18.77 -0.01
CA ALA A 99 -2.82 -18.44 0.66
C ALA A 99 -3.02 -17.75 2.02
N ARG A 100 -4.23 -17.25 2.30
CA ARG A 100 -4.51 -16.33 3.42
C ARG A 100 -5.74 -16.75 4.21
N THR A 101 -5.82 -18.01 4.57
CA THR A 101 -6.93 -18.53 5.39
C THR A 101 -7.08 -17.74 6.70
N GLY A 102 -8.30 -17.29 6.99
CA GLY A 102 -8.64 -16.63 8.26
C GLY A 102 -8.17 -15.19 8.42
N ILE A 103 -7.81 -14.48 7.36
CA ILE A 103 -7.51 -13.03 7.45
C ILE A 103 -8.77 -12.21 7.70
N ARG A 104 -8.59 -11.06 8.38
CA ARG A 104 -9.69 -10.14 8.74
C ARG A 104 -10.22 -9.34 7.57
N ARG A 105 -9.45 -9.21 6.47
CA ARG A 105 -9.72 -8.29 5.35
C ARG A 105 -9.81 -6.81 5.79
N ALA A 106 -9.07 -6.46 6.85
CA ALA A 106 -9.10 -5.13 7.44
C ALA A 106 -8.00 -4.21 6.89
N SER A 107 -6.91 -4.77 6.35
CA SER A 107 -5.80 -3.97 5.83
C SER A 107 -5.08 -4.63 4.64
N LEU A 108 -4.53 -3.81 3.75
CA LEU A 108 -3.67 -4.27 2.66
C LEU A 108 -2.42 -5.00 3.16
N THR A 109 -1.93 -4.68 4.36
CA THR A 109 -0.77 -5.34 4.96
C THR A 109 -1.03 -6.84 5.18
N GLU A 110 -2.23 -7.20 5.63
CA GLU A 110 -2.62 -8.61 5.82
C GLU A 110 -2.64 -9.38 4.49
N MET A 111 -3.00 -8.71 3.42
CA MET A 111 -3.10 -9.31 2.10
C MET A 111 -1.73 -9.45 1.41
N LEU A 112 -0.84 -8.48 1.57
CA LEU A 112 0.31 -8.28 0.70
C LEU A 112 1.67 -8.51 1.39
N PHE A 113 1.73 -8.87 2.68
CA PHE A 113 2.96 -8.90 3.48
C PHE A 113 4.05 -9.85 2.92
N ASN A 114 3.70 -10.80 2.07
CA ASN A 114 4.60 -11.82 1.53
C ASN A 114 4.90 -11.64 0.03
N VAL A 115 4.71 -10.42 -0.50
CA VAL A 115 5.06 -10.10 -1.89
C VAL A 115 6.49 -9.55 -1.91
N PRO A 116 7.45 -10.20 -2.60
CA PRO A 116 8.83 -9.73 -2.63
C PRO A 116 8.91 -8.36 -3.31
N GLY A 117 9.81 -7.49 -2.86
CA GLY A 117 9.99 -6.15 -3.40
C GLY A 117 8.89 -5.14 -3.07
N LEU A 118 7.82 -5.58 -2.41
CA LEU A 118 6.72 -4.75 -1.96
C LEU A 118 6.77 -4.55 -0.45
N GLU A 119 6.84 -3.33 -0.01
CA GLU A 119 6.71 -2.92 1.38
C GLU A 119 5.33 -2.32 1.59
N VAL A 120 4.53 -2.94 2.45
CA VAL A 120 3.21 -2.44 2.86
C VAL A 120 3.19 -2.37 4.37
N SER A 121 2.95 -1.19 4.93
CA SER A 121 2.82 -1.05 6.37
C SER A 121 1.59 -0.22 6.75
N ASN A 122 0.89 -0.68 7.79
CA ASN A 122 -0.15 0.11 8.43
C ASN A 122 0.51 1.21 9.25
N ARG A 123 0.12 2.45 9.05
CA ARG A 123 0.67 3.59 9.78
C ARG A 123 0.09 3.74 11.18
N TYR A 124 -0.99 3.02 11.50
CA TYR A 124 -1.75 3.17 12.75
C TYR A 124 -2.12 4.62 13.05
N ASN A 125 -2.35 5.36 11.98
CA ASN A 125 -2.81 6.74 11.97
C ASN A 125 -4.00 6.80 11.00
N PRO A 126 -5.25 6.92 11.49
CA PRO A 126 -6.44 6.80 10.66
C PRO A 126 -6.58 7.90 9.61
N THR A 127 -5.83 9.01 9.73
CA THR A 127 -5.83 10.07 8.72
C THR A 127 -4.95 9.74 7.50
N GLN A 128 -4.11 8.71 7.60
CA GLN A 128 -3.09 8.40 6.59
C GLN A 128 -3.40 7.08 5.87
N ASP A 129 -3.17 7.06 4.57
CA ASP A 129 -3.15 5.82 3.81
C ASP A 129 -2.03 4.89 4.30
N PRO A 130 -2.18 3.54 4.16
CA PRO A 130 -1.07 2.63 4.38
C PRO A 130 0.09 3.01 3.46
N ARG A 131 1.30 2.85 3.95
CA ARG A 131 2.48 3.03 3.13
C ARG A 131 2.58 1.86 2.16
N LEU A 132 2.73 2.17 0.88
CA LEU A 132 2.95 1.20 -0.19
C LEU A 132 4.18 1.63 -0.97
N ALA A 133 5.22 0.79 -0.97
CA ALA A 133 6.43 1.06 -1.73
C ALA A 133 6.88 -0.21 -2.48
N VAL A 134 7.31 -0.04 -3.73
CA VAL A 134 7.88 -1.09 -4.56
C VAL A 134 9.30 -0.71 -4.89
N ARG A 135 10.28 -1.54 -4.46
CA ARG A 135 11.73 -1.28 -4.69
C ARG A 135 12.15 0.15 -4.29
N GLY A 136 11.59 0.65 -3.17
CA GLY A 136 11.83 1.99 -2.66
C GLY A 136 11.04 3.12 -3.32
N PHE A 137 10.36 2.91 -4.46
CA PHE A 137 9.40 3.88 -4.98
C PHE A 137 8.17 3.94 -4.10
N GLY A 138 7.71 5.12 -3.77
CA GLY A 138 6.60 5.35 -2.85
C GLY A 138 7.00 5.45 -1.38
N SER A 139 8.21 5.07 -1.00
CA SER A 139 8.68 5.05 0.40
C SER A 139 8.68 6.43 1.07
N ARG A 140 8.83 7.48 0.32
CA ARG A 140 8.91 8.86 0.81
C ARG A 140 7.67 9.69 0.51
N SER A 141 6.58 9.05 0.15
CA SER A 141 5.30 9.75 -0.05
C SER A 141 4.89 10.45 1.24
N ALA A 142 4.73 11.76 1.17
CA ALA A 142 4.23 12.54 2.31
C ALA A 142 2.70 12.41 2.45
N PHE A 143 2.01 12.17 1.33
CA PHE A 143 0.54 12.10 1.26
C PHE A 143 0.13 10.99 0.29
N GLY A 144 -0.75 10.11 0.70
CA GLY A 144 -1.23 8.99 -0.11
C GLY A 144 -0.13 8.06 -0.60
N ILE A 145 -0.39 7.35 -1.67
CA ILE A 145 0.56 6.45 -2.33
C ILE A 145 1.09 7.13 -3.60
N ARG A 146 2.39 7.02 -3.84
CA ARG A 146 3.11 7.61 -4.97
C ARG A 146 3.99 6.57 -5.66
N GLY A 147 4.26 6.74 -6.95
CA GLY A 147 5.16 5.88 -7.73
C GLY A 147 4.64 4.45 -7.95
N VAL A 148 3.48 4.09 -7.39
CA VAL A 148 2.80 2.83 -7.60
C VAL A 148 1.39 3.10 -8.08
N ARG A 149 1.02 2.56 -9.24
CA ARG A 149 -0.34 2.67 -9.73
C ARG A 149 -1.21 1.63 -9.04
N VAL A 150 -2.30 2.07 -8.44
CA VAL A 150 -3.27 1.19 -7.81
C VAL A 150 -4.54 1.15 -8.64
N MET A 151 -5.06 -0.05 -8.85
CA MET A 151 -6.26 -0.30 -9.65
C MET A 151 -7.19 -1.27 -8.91
N ARG A 152 -8.47 -1.21 -9.23
CA ARG A 152 -9.46 -2.21 -8.84
C ARG A 152 -10.26 -2.65 -10.07
N ASP A 153 -10.16 -3.93 -10.42
CA ASP A 153 -10.84 -4.53 -11.59
C ASP A 153 -10.65 -3.74 -12.90
N GLY A 154 -9.43 -3.20 -13.12
CA GLY A 154 -9.10 -2.38 -14.29
C GLY A 154 -9.43 -0.88 -14.15
N VAL A 155 -10.13 -0.47 -13.09
CA VAL A 155 -10.45 0.93 -12.80
C VAL A 155 -9.29 1.58 -12.05
N PRO A 156 -8.66 2.66 -12.55
CA PRO A 156 -7.61 3.36 -11.83
C PRO A 156 -8.12 4.03 -10.56
N LEU A 157 -7.49 3.75 -9.42
CA LEU A 157 -7.66 4.50 -8.18
C LEU A 157 -6.64 5.65 -8.09
N THR A 158 -5.53 5.53 -8.86
CA THR A 158 -4.52 6.58 -9.02
C THR A 158 -5.09 7.72 -9.87
N GLN A 159 -4.99 8.92 -9.34
CA GLN A 159 -5.51 10.16 -9.93
C GLN A 159 -4.64 10.64 -11.11
N ALA A 160 -5.14 11.63 -11.85
CA ALA A 160 -4.45 12.20 -13.01
C ALA A 160 -3.06 12.79 -12.68
N ASP A 161 -2.87 13.29 -11.44
CA ASP A 161 -1.60 13.83 -10.94
C ASP A 161 -0.64 12.75 -10.38
N GLY A 162 -1.03 11.47 -10.44
CA GLY A 162 -0.22 10.34 -9.96
C GLY A 162 -0.35 10.01 -8.48
N GLN A 163 -1.15 10.75 -7.71
CA GLN A 163 -1.44 10.43 -6.31
C GLN A 163 -2.53 9.36 -6.20
N THR A 164 -2.43 8.48 -5.22
CA THR A 164 -3.48 7.50 -4.92
C THR A 164 -3.89 7.60 -3.46
N ALA A 165 -5.19 7.61 -3.20
CA ALA A 165 -5.79 7.33 -1.91
C ALA A 165 -6.40 5.93 -1.96
N VAL A 166 -6.26 5.16 -0.87
CA VAL A 166 -6.85 3.82 -0.73
C VAL A 166 -7.71 3.69 0.53
N ASP A 167 -7.92 4.77 1.25
CA ASP A 167 -8.76 4.84 2.44
C ASP A 167 -10.20 4.37 2.18
N PHE A 168 -10.71 4.56 0.97
CA PHE A 168 -12.06 4.18 0.55
C PHE A 168 -12.18 2.75 -0.02
N VAL A 169 -11.09 2.00 -0.07
CA VAL A 169 -11.09 0.63 -0.63
C VAL A 169 -11.56 -0.38 0.41
N ASP A 170 -12.76 -0.92 0.22
CA ASP A 170 -13.23 -2.05 1.02
C ASP A 170 -12.65 -3.37 0.49
N LEU A 171 -11.95 -4.10 1.38
CA LEU A 171 -11.30 -5.36 1.06
C LEU A 171 -12.23 -6.56 1.19
N GLU A 172 -13.48 -6.40 1.68
CA GLU A 172 -14.40 -7.53 1.88
C GLU A 172 -14.75 -8.24 0.56
N GLY A 173 -14.93 -7.49 -0.52
CA GLY A 173 -15.21 -8.06 -1.84
C GLY A 173 -13.97 -8.39 -2.68
N VAL A 174 -12.74 -8.24 -2.14
CA VAL A 174 -11.50 -8.49 -2.89
C VAL A 174 -11.04 -9.92 -2.72
N GLY A 175 -10.93 -10.67 -3.82
CA GLY A 175 -10.53 -12.08 -3.85
C GLY A 175 -9.05 -12.31 -4.13
N SER A 176 -8.38 -11.39 -4.81
CA SER A 176 -6.95 -11.50 -5.07
C SER A 176 -6.31 -10.14 -5.35
N ALA A 177 -5.01 -10.07 -5.23
CA ALA A 177 -4.19 -8.95 -5.64
C ALA A 177 -3.12 -9.42 -6.62
N GLU A 178 -2.86 -8.61 -7.65
CA GLU A 178 -1.79 -8.81 -8.61
C GLU A 178 -0.81 -7.65 -8.51
N VAL A 179 0.48 -7.97 -8.43
CA VAL A 179 1.54 -6.96 -8.32
C VAL A 179 2.52 -7.14 -9.47
N MET A 180 2.70 -6.10 -10.27
CA MET A 180 3.76 -6.01 -11.28
C MET A 180 4.85 -5.08 -10.74
N ARG A 181 6.10 -5.53 -10.76
CA ARG A 181 7.26 -4.79 -10.24
C ARG A 181 8.14 -4.30 -11.39
N GLY A 182 8.72 -3.12 -11.23
CA GLY A 182 9.73 -2.57 -12.15
C GLY A 182 9.13 -1.99 -13.43
N ALA A 183 9.07 -2.74 -14.52
CA ALA A 183 8.74 -2.26 -15.88
C ALA A 183 7.33 -1.64 -16.11
N ALA A 184 6.63 -1.30 -15.04
CA ALA A 184 5.24 -0.82 -15.07
C ALA A 184 5.05 0.50 -15.83
N GLY A 185 6.02 1.39 -15.78
CA GLY A 185 5.96 2.68 -16.45
C GLY A 185 5.69 2.56 -17.96
N ALA A 186 6.22 1.53 -18.61
CA ALA A 186 6.00 1.29 -20.02
C ALA A 186 4.56 0.90 -20.40
N LEU A 187 3.74 0.45 -19.45
CA LEU A 187 2.34 0.09 -19.68
C LEU A 187 1.35 1.08 -19.05
N TYR A 188 1.75 1.71 -17.94
CA TYR A 188 0.83 2.44 -17.08
C TYR A 188 1.20 3.91 -16.88
N GLY A 189 2.33 4.35 -17.43
CA GLY A 189 2.79 5.75 -17.36
C GLY A 189 3.38 6.09 -16.01
N ASN A 190 2.78 7.04 -15.28
CA ASN A 190 3.22 7.54 -13.98
C ASN A 190 3.17 6.45 -12.88
N ALA A 191 4.08 5.45 -12.98
CA ALA A 191 4.13 4.25 -12.16
C ALA A 191 5.56 3.67 -12.07
N SER A 192 6.51 4.45 -11.56
CA SER A 192 7.95 4.09 -11.57
C SER A 192 8.27 2.80 -10.81
N GLY A 193 7.57 2.50 -9.71
CA GLY A 193 7.80 1.31 -8.89
C GLY A 193 7.05 0.08 -9.38
N GLY A 194 5.82 0.23 -9.83
CA GLY A 194 4.99 -0.91 -10.19
C GLY A 194 3.50 -0.62 -10.23
N VAL A 195 2.74 -1.71 -10.31
CA VAL A 195 1.26 -1.67 -10.28
C VAL A 195 0.75 -2.66 -9.25
N LEU A 196 -0.22 -2.24 -8.46
CA LEU A 196 -1.06 -3.08 -7.62
C LEU A 196 -2.46 -3.11 -8.21
N GLU A 197 -2.93 -4.27 -8.61
CA GLU A 197 -4.29 -4.46 -9.05
C GLU A 197 -5.06 -5.35 -8.09
N LEU A 198 -6.12 -4.83 -7.51
CA LEU A 198 -7.07 -5.54 -6.66
C LEU A 198 -8.17 -6.13 -7.53
N LYS A 199 -8.38 -7.43 -7.41
CA LYS A 199 -9.43 -8.15 -8.15
C LYS A 199 -10.54 -8.55 -7.21
N SER A 200 -11.76 -8.23 -7.58
CA SER A 200 -12.94 -8.71 -6.85
C SER A 200 -13.07 -10.24 -6.94
N ASP A 201 -13.68 -10.82 -5.93
CA ASP A 201 -14.08 -12.23 -5.99
C ASP A 201 -14.97 -12.48 -7.23
N PRO A 202 -14.86 -13.63 -7.91
CA PRO A 202 -15.80 -13.97 -8.95
C PRO A 202 -17.23 -14.07 -8.39
N PHE A 203 -18.22 -13.79 -9.23
CA PHE A 203 -19.62 -14.03 -8.85
C PHE A 203 -19.86 -15.53 -8.67
N PRO A 204 -20.77 -15.94 -7.75
CA PRO A 204 -21.19 -17.33 -7.67
C PRO A 204 -21.66 -17.84 -9.02
N SER A 205 -21.43 -19.13 -9.30
CA SER A 205 -21.88 -19.74 -10.57
C SER A 205 -23.42 -19.78 -10.71
N ARG A 206 -24.10 -19.94 -9.57
CA ARG A 206 -25.57 -19.92 -9.44
C ARG A 206 -25.97 -19.54 -8.01
N GLY A 207 -27.15 -18.96 -7.86
CA GLY A 207 -27.78 -18.73 -6.56
C GLY A 207 -27.33 -17.45 -5.87
N PHE A 208 -27.45 -17.47 -4.55
CA PHE A 208 -27.30 -16.32 -3.69
C PHE A 208 -26.43 -16.69 -2.46
N GLU A 209 -25.39 -15.90 -2.21
CA GLU A 209 -24.43 -16.13 -1.14
C GLU A 209 -24.37 -14.90 -0.20
N PRO A 210 -25.22 -14.84 0.84
CA PRO A 210 -25.12 -13.83 1.87
C PRO A 210 -23.97 -14.16 2.82
N THR A 211 -23.26 -13.15 3.30
CA THR A 211 -22.16 -13.29 4.27
C THR A 211 -22.16 -12.11 5.22
N VAL A 212 -21.98 -12.38 6.51
CA VAL A 212 -21.68 -11.37 7.52
C VAL A 212 -20.34 -11.71 8.16
N ARG A 213 -19.51 -10.70 8.37
CA ARG A 213 -18.24 -10.82 9.09
C ARG A 213 -18.19 -9.79 10.21
N TYR A 214 -17.87 -10.26 11.38
CA TYR A 214 -17.56 -9.45 12.55
C TYR A 214 -16.10 -9.66 12.92
N VAL A 215 -15.37 -8.56 13.15
CA VAL A 215 -13.98 -8.56 13.62
C VAL A 215 -13.86 -7.56 14.74
N ALA A 216 -13.31 -7.97 15.87
CA ALA A 216 -13.06 -7.05 16.98
C ALA A 216 -11.71 -7.34 17.64
N ASN A 217 -11.09 -6.29 18.14
CA ASN A 217 -9.99 -6.29 19.09
C ASN A 217 -10.23 -5.18 20.11
N ALA A 218 -9.29 -4.93 21.02
CA ALA A 218 -9.44 -3.91 22.07
C ALA A 218 -9.65 -2.49 21.51
N ASP A 219 -9.17 -2.18 20.31
CA ASP A 219 -9.08 -0.81 19.79
C ASP A 219 -9.95 -0.55 18.58
N ALA A 220 -10.53 -1.60 17.99
CA ALA A 220 -11.27 -1.49 16.75
C ALA A 220 -12.32 -2.58 16.57
N THR A 221 -13.44 -2.21 16.00
CA THR A 221 -14.50 -3.11 15.57
C THR A 221 -14.80 -2.89 14.09
N ARG A 222 -14.96 -3.99 13.35
CA ARG A 222 -15.39 -4.02 11.96
C ARG A 222 -16.58 -4.94 11.79
N LEU A 223 -17.64 -4.43 11.21
CA LEU A 223 -18.82 -5.20 10.81
C LEU A 223 -18.98 -5.08 9.29
N SER A 224 -19.05 -6.22 8.60
CA SER A 224 -19.25 -6.25 7.16
C SER A 224 -20.41 -7.18 6.82
N ALA A 225 -21.27 -6.74 5.93
CA ALA A 225 -22.32 -7.56 5.33
C ALA A 225 -22.12 -7.55 3.81
N SER A 226 -22.16 -8.71 3.20
CA SER A 226 -22.08 -8.83 1.75
C SER A 226 -23.08 -9.82 1.21
N SER A 227 -23.46 -9.62 -0.02
CA SER A 227 -24.34 -10.51 -0.76
C SER A 227 -23.85 -10.57 -2.20
N ALA A 228 -23.70 -11.78 -2.71
CA ALA A 228 -23.34 -12.00 -4.11
C ALA A 228 -24.28 -13.03 -4.71
N GLY A 229 -24.55 -12.89 -6.00
CA GLY A 229 -25.44 -13.82 -6.70
C GLY A 229 -25.24 -13.81 -8.19
N SER A 230 -25.85 -14.78 -8.86
CA SER A 230 -25.98 -14.81 -10.32
C SER A 230 -27.28 -15.49 -10.75
N SER A 231 -27.83 -14.98 -11.86
CA SER A 231 -29.02 -15.55 -12.52
C SER A 231 -28.86 -15.37 -14.03
N GLY A 232 -28.75 -16.47 -14.77
CA GLY A 232 -28.48 -16.45 -16.19
C GLY A 232 -27.20 -15.68 -16.55
N ALA A 233 -27.33 -14.66 -17.36
CA ALA A 233 -26.23 -13.80 -17.80
C ALA A 233 -25.85 -12.72 -16.78
N PHE A 234 -26.63 -12.50 -15.76
CA PHE A 234 -26.48 -11.41 -14.78
C PHE A 234 -25.81 -11.91 -13.51
N GLY A 235 -24.80 -11.18 -13.06
CA GLY A 235 -24.14 -11.37 -11.75
C GLY A 235 -24.11 -10.08 -10.97
N TRP A 236 -24.20 -10.15 -9.64
CA TRP A 236 -24.14 -8.97 -8.76
C TRP A 236 -23.42 -9.27 -7.45
N ARG A 237 -22.91 -8.23 -6.83
CA ARG A 237 -22.39 -8.20 -5.45
C ARG A 237 -22.68 -6.86 -4.82
N GLY A 238 -23.15 -6.87 -3.59
CA GLY A 238 -23.22 -5.71 -2.71
C GLY A 238 -22.42 -5.99 -1.44
N THR A 239 -21.67 -5.02 -0.95
CA THR A 239 -20.92 -5.10 0.30
C THR A 239 -21.10 -3.81 1.07
N ALA A 240 -21.45 -3.89 2.35
CA ALA A 240 -21.50 -2.77 3.28
C ALA A 240 -20.58 -3.08 4.46
N THR A 241 -19.73 -2.13 4.83
CA THR A 241 -18.76 -2.29 5.90
C THR A 241 -18.77 -1.05 6.79
N HIS A 242 -18.81 -1.26 8.11
CA HIS A 242 -18.68 -0.21 9.11
C HIS A 242 -17.49 -0.52 10.02
N ASN A 243 -16.56 0.45 10.16
CA ASN A 243 -15.40 0.36 11.01
C ASN A 243 -15.43 1.49 12.02
N PHE A 244 -15.13 1.19 13.29
CA PHE A 244 -15.00 2.20 14.35
C PHE A 244 -14.10 1.71 15.46
N GLY A 245 -13.54 2.65 16.22
CA GLY A 245 -12.72 2.34 17.38
C GLY A 245 -11.89 3.54 17.81
N ASP A 246 -11.27 3.41 18.97
CA ASP A 246 -10.40 4.44 19.55
C ASP A 246 -8.99 4.40 18.95
N GLY A 247 -8.68 3.31 18.23
CA GLY A 247 -7.36 3.07 17.67
C GLY A 247 -6.32 2.72 18.74
N PRO A 248 -5.05 2.47 18.31
CA PRO A 248 -3.99 1.98 19.19
C PRO A 248 -3.23 3.03 19.98
N ARG A 249 -3.51 4.29 19.72
CA ARG A 249 -2.77 5.42 20.27
C ARG A 249 -3.72 6.43 20.86
N ASP A 250 -3.22 7.24 21.77
CA ASP A 250 -3.96 8.41 22.22
C ASP A 250 -4.31 9.28 21.01
N TYR A 251 -5.54 9.79 20.98
CA TYR A 251 -6.01 10.64 19.89
C TYR A 251 -5.93 9.93 18.50
N SER A 252 -6.46 8.71 18.41
CA SER A 252 -6.52 7.92 17.18
C SER A 252 -7.91 7.33 16.88
N GLU A 253 -8.96 7.92 17.45
CA GLU A 253 -10.35 7.55 17.18
C GLU A 253 -10.67 7.63 15.68
N PHE A 254 -11.44 6.67 15.19
CA PHE A 254 -11.89 6.65 13.81
C PHE A 254 -13.28 6.04 13.66
N ARG A 255 -13.95 6.49 12.61
CA ARG A 255 -15.22 5.91 12.16
C ARG A 255 -15.32 6.01 10.64
N SER A 256 -15.70 4.92 9.99
CA SER A 256 -15.92 4.92 8.54
C SER A 256 -16.97 3.92 8.12
N THR A 257 -17.65 4.24 7.03
CA THR A 257 -18.64 3.35 6.39
C THR A 257 -18.30 3.28 4.90
N ALA A 258 -18.28 2.07 4.36
CA ALA A 258 -18.08 1.81 2.95
C ALA A 258 -19.26 1.01 2.38
N PHE A 259 -19.68 1.36 1.19
CA PHE A 259 -20.59 0.57 0.38
C PHE A 259 -19.96 0.33 -0.98
N THR A 260 -19.97 -0.93 -1.45
CA THR A 260 -19.51 -1.29 -2.80
C THR A 260 -20.58 -2.14 -3.47
N GLY A 261 -20.95 -1.76 -4.68
CA GLY A 261 -21.86 -2.51 -5.56
C GLY A 261 -21.15 -2.88 -6.86
N ASP A 262 -21.27 -4.15 -7.26
CA ASP A 262 -20.81 -4.66 -8.55
C ASP A 262 -21.97 -5.33 -9.27
N ALA A 263 -22.14 -5.04 -10.56
CA ALA A 263 -23.09 -5.73 -11.41
C ALA A 263 -22.41 -6.09 -12.75
N SER A 264 -22.66 -7.26 -13.28
CA SER A 264 -22.17 -7.65 -14.58
C SER A 264 -23.25 -8.34 -15.40
N TRP A 265 -23.23 -8.07 -16.68
CA TRP A 265 -24.07 -8.74 -17.67
C TRP A 265 -23.19 -9.35 -18.76
N ARG A 266 -23.41 -10.63 -19.06
CA ARG A 266 -22.68 -11.37 -20.09
C ARG A 266 -23.62 -11.72 -21.25
N GLY A 267 -23.43 -11.05 -22.37
CA GLY A 267 -24.13 -11.33 -23.62
C GLY A 267 -23.26 -11.99 -24.65
N SER A 268 -23.80 -12.24 -25.83
CA SER A 268 -23.07 -12.78 -27.00
C SER A 268 -21.98 -11.80 -27.49
N ALA A 269 -22.19 -10.49 -27.33
CA ALA A 269 -21.24 -9.46 -27.75
C ALA A 269 -20.07 -9.26 -26.78
N GLY A 270 -20.17 -9.75 -25.53
CA GLY A 270 -19.14 -9.57 -24.50
C GLY A 270 -19.71 -9.42 -23.09
N THR A 271 -18.93 -8.84 -22.20
CA THR A 271 -19.32 -8.60 -20.81
C THR A 271 -19.37 -7.09 -20.54
N LEU A 272 -20.43 -6.64 -19.88
CA LEU A 272 -20.54 -5.28 -19.35
C LEU A 272 -20.53 -5.35 -17.82
N ARG A 273 -19.71 -4.53 -17.17
CA ARG A 273 -19.61 -4.48 -15.71
C ARG A 273 -19.75 -3.04 -15.22
N ALA A 274 -20.64 -2.82 -14.27
CA ALA A 274 -20.80 -1.56 -13.57
C ALA A 274 -20.36 -1.72 -12.12
N GLN A 275 -19.68 -0.69 -11.57
CA GLN A 275 -19.24 -0.66 -10.19
C GLN A 275 -19.56 0.68 -9.56
N LEU A 276 -19.99 0.65 -8.30
CA LEU A 276 -20.20 1.79 -7.43
C LEU A 276 -19.42 1.57 -6.14
N THR A 277 -18.66 2.57 -5.72
CA THR A 277 -18.09 2.65 -4.36
C THR A 277 -18.53 3.96 -3.73
N ARG A 278 -19.10 3.88 -2.53
CA ARG A 278 -19.35 5.02 -1.64
C ARG A 278 -18.63 4.79 -0.33
N TYR A 279 -17.89 5.79 0.11
CA TYR A 279 -17.15 5.79 1.37
C TYR A 279 -17.42 7.08 2.11
N ASP A 280 -17.58 7.00 3.42
CA ASP A 280 -17.77 8.11 4.31
C ASP A 280 -16.97 7.88 5.60
N SER A 281 -16.16 8.84 5.99
CA SER A 281 -15.36 8.82 7.21
C SER A 281 -15.51 10.16 7.92
N PRO A 282 -16.49 10.28 8.83
CA PRO A 282 -16.74 11.54 9.55
C PRO A 282 -15.72 11.80 10.65
N THR A 283 -14.95 10.78 11.06
CA THR A 283 -13.99 10.90 12.14
C THR A 283 -12.73 10.10 11.82
N ALA A 284 -11.60 10.77 11.80
CA ALA A 284 -10.27 10.17 11.86
C ALA A 284 -9.34 11.15 12.55
N GLN A 285 -8.91 10.84 13.78
CA GLN A 285 -7.98 11.66 14.56
C GLN A 285 -6.54 11.39 14.15
N ASN A 286 -5.68 12.39 14.25
CA ASN A 286 -4.27 12.30 13.85
C ASN A 286 -3.35 12.34 15.08
N PRO A 287 -2.85 11.20 15.55
CA PRO A 287 -1.95 11.16 16.72
C PRO A 287 -0.55 11.76 16.43
N GLY A 288 -0.20 11.96 15.16
CA GLY A 288 1.12 12.44 14.77
C GLY A 288 2.23 11.40 14.94
N ALA A 289 3.46 11.81 14.63
CA ALA A 289 4.65 11.00 14.86
C ALA A 289 5.24 11.25 16.25
N VAL A 290 6.08 10.32 16.71
CA VAL A 290 6.78 10.39 18.02
C VAL A 290 8.29 10.51 17.83
N THR A 291 8.99 10.90 18.89
CA THR A 291 10.44 10.91 19.00
C THR A 291 10.99 9.48 19.24
N ALA A 292 12.30 9.31 19.13
CA ALA A 292 12.94 8.03 19.44
C ALA A 292 12.82 7.62 20.93
N ALA A 293 12.73 8.60 21.84
CA ALA A 293 12.51 8.34 23.26
C ALA A 293 11.09 7.85 23.51
N GLU A 294 10.09 8.58 23.01
CA GLU A 294 8.66 8.24 23.12
C GLU A 294 8.37 6.86 22.49
N LEU A 295 8.98 6.53 21.33
CA LEU A 295 8.82 5.22 20.69
C LEU A 295 9.24 4.06 21.61
N ARG A 296 10.25 4.27 22.46
CA ARG A 296 10.75 3.24 23.39
C ARG A 296 9.94 3.16 24.67
N THR A 297 9.48 4.29 25.21
CA THR A 297 8.90 4.36 26.56
C THR A 297 7.38 4.46 26.57
N VAL A 298 6.80 5.26 25.68
CA VAL A 298 5.35 5.54 25.61
C VAL A 298 4.90 5.62 24.15
N PRO A 299 4.92 4.52 23.38
CA PRO A 299 4.62 4.56 21.95
C PRO A 299 3.17 4.96 21.63
N THR A 300 2.28 4.93 22.61
CA THR A 300 0.87 5.33 22.43
C THR A 300 0.66 6.84 22.41
N VAL A 301 1.61 7.64 22.92
CA VAL A 301 1.44 9.09 23.08
C VAL A 301 1.15 9.80 21.75
N ALA A 302 0.21 10.74 21.77
CA ALA A 302 -0.05 11.63 20.65
C ALA A 302 0.82 12.91 20.69
N ASP A 303 1.08 13.51 19.53
CA ASP A 303 1.69 14.85 19.45
C ASP A 303 0.74 15.89 20.05
N SER A 304 1.19 16.58 21.10
CA SER A 304 0.40 17.58 21.82
C SER A 304 -0.13 18.70 20.92
N GLN A 305 0.61 19.07 19.86
CA GLN A 305 0.16 20.07 18.90
C GLN A 305 -0.99 19.53 18.03
N ASN A 306 -0.97 18.26 17.65
CA ASN A 306 -2.05 17.64 16.92
C ASN A 306 -3.33 17.57 17.77
N VAL A 307 -3.21 17.21 19.06
CA VAL A 307 -4.33 17.20 19.99
C VAL A 307 -4.88 18.62 20.19
N LEU A 308 -4.01 19.60 20.50
CA LEU A 308 -4.39 20.99 20.71
C LEU A 308 -5.10 21.58 19.49
N ARG A 309 -4.61 21.29 18.29
CA ARG A 309 -5.14 21.79 17.03
C ARG A 309 -6.28 20.95 16.46
N ARG A 310 -6.72 19.92 17.18
CA ARG A 310 -7.74 18.95 16.73
C ARG A 310 -7.45 18.43 15.33
N ALA A 311 -6.18 18.01 15.11
CA ALA A 311 -5.74 17.49 13.83
C ALA A 311 -6.47 16.18 13.51
N GLY A 312 -7.00 16.08 12.28
CA GLY A 312 -7.82 14.94 11.88
C GLY A 312 -8.12 14.95 10.39
N LYS A 313 -9.06 14.10 9.98
CA LYS A 313 -9.53 14.02 8.59
C LYS A 313 -10.98 13.58 8.56
N GLU A 314 -11.78 14.29 7.78
CA GLU A 314 -13.12 13.89 7.37
C GLU A 314 -13.08 13.71 5.85
N VAL A 315 -13.69 12.62 5.34
CA VAL A 315 -13.67 12.35 3.92
C VAL A 315 -14.93 11.67 3.44
N GLY A 316 -15.50 12.17 2.35
CA GLY A 316 -16.53 11.53 1.55
C GLY A 316 -15.97 11.17 0.16
N GLN A 317 -16.24 9.97 -0.34
CA GLN A 317 -15.78 9.53 -1.66
C GLN A 317 -16.88 8.74 -2.36
N THR A 318 -17.13 9.07 -3.63
CA THR A 318 -17.94 8.25 -4.54
C THR A 318 -17.13 7.95 -5.78
N LEU A 319 -17.15 6.70 -6.25
CA LEU A 319 -16.53 6.28 -7.51
C LEU A 319 -17.54 5.41 -8.28
N LEU A 320 -17.78 5.77 -9.53
CA LEU A 320 -18.59 5.02 -10.48
C LEU A 320 -17.74 4.57 -11.65
N SER A 321 -17.94 3.38 -12.14
CA SER A 321 -17.28 2.91 -13.37
C SER A 321 -18.16 1.98 -14.17
N LEU A 322 -17.90 1.97 -15.48
CA LEU A 322 -18.50 1.06 -16.45
C LEU A 322 -17.38 0.49 -17.31
N THR A 323 -17.28 -0.84 -17.35
CA THR A 323 -16.27 -1.57 -18.15
C THR A 323 -16.99 -2.49 -19.13
N GLY A 324 -16.64 -2.38 -20.41
CA GLY A 324 -17.05 -3.30 -21.45
C GLY A 324 -15.86 -4.13 -21.94
N ASP A 325 -16.02 -5.45 -22.00
CA ASP A 325 -15.02 -6.38 -22.50
C ASP A 325 -15.63 -7.22 -23.64
N ARG A 326 -14.89 -7.35 -24.73
CA ARG A 326 -15.24 -8.23 -25.85
C ARG A 326 -14.05 -9.11 -26.19
N THR A 327 -14.32 -10.38 -26.45
CA THR A 327 -13.32 -11.33 -26.91
C THR A 327 -13.77 -11.96 -28.22
N TRP A 328 -12.82 -12.23 -29.09
CA TRP A 328 -12.99 -13.00 -30.34
C TRP A 328 -11.81 -13.95 -30.48
N ASP A 329 -11.84 -14.82 -31.49
CA ASP A 329 -10.85 -15.92 -31.63
C ASP A 329 -9.39 -15.41 -31.61
N ALA A 330 -9.14 -14.32 -32.32
CA ALA A 330 -7.81 -13.77 -32.50
C ALA A 330 -7.50 -12.58 -31.57
N GLY A 331 -8.40 -12.18 -30.66
CA GLY A 331 -8.12 -10.99 -29.83
C GLY A 331 -9.14 -10.66 -28.76
N SER A 332 -8.96 -9.49 -28.18
CA SER A 332 -9.88 -8.91 -27.20
C SER A 332 -9.83 -7.37 -27.22
N ALA A 333 -10.90 -6.74 -26.79
CA ALA A 333 -10.95 -5.31 -26.53
C ALA A 333 -11.59 -5.05 -25.17
N SER A 334 -11.16 -4.00 -24.52
CA SER A 334 -11.72 -3.53 -23.26
C SER A 334 -11.78 -2.00 -23.25
N ALA A 335 -12.85 -1.46 -22.70
CA ALA A 335 -13.01 -0.03 -22.48
C ALA A 335 -13.63 0.20 -21.10
N THR A 336 -13.02 1.09 -20.32
CA THR A 336 -13.47 1.47 -18.98
C THR A 336 -13.67 2.98 -18.96
N VAL A 337 -14.86 3.42 -18.52
CA VAL A 337 -15.15 4.82 -18.19
C VAL A 337 -15.40 4.91 -16.69
N PHE A 338 -14.86 5.93 -16.04
CA PHE A 338 -15.05 6.13 -14.61
C PHE A 338 -15.13 7.59 -14.24
N THR A 339 -15.87 7.88 -13.18
CA THR A 339 -16.00 9.23 -12.61
C THR A 339 -16.04 9.13 -11.09
N GLY A 340 -15.50 10.15 -10.42
CA GLY A 340 -15.42 10.16 -8.96
C GLY A 340 -15.56 11.55 -8.38
N TRP A 341 -16.06 11.61 -7.15
CA TRP A 341 -16.21 12.80 -6.31
C TRP A 341 -15.57 12.52 -4.97
N ARG A 342 -14.76 13.45 -4.47
CA ARG A 342 -14.13 13.37 -3.16
C ARG A 342 -14.18 14.72 -2.47
N ASP A 343 -14.78 14.73 -1.28
CA ASP A 343 -14.78 15.84 -0.35
C ASP A 343 -13.82 15.52 0.78
N LEU A 344 -12.94 16.46 1.09
CA LEU A 344 -11.93 16.31 2.15
C LEU A 344 -11.92 17.56 3.02
N TYR A 345 -12.06 17.37 4.33
CA TYR A 345 -11.78 18.35 5.36
C TYR A 345 -10.68 17.79 6.27
N ASN A 346 -9.50 18.43 6.26
CA ASN A 346 -8.32 17.90 6.92
C ASN A 346 -7.62 18.98 7.75
N PRO A 347 -8.05 19.15 9.01
CA PRO A 347 -7.33 19.99 9.97
C PRO A 347 -5.99 19.36 10.32
N LEU A 348 -4.93 20.13 10.12
CA LEU A 348 -3.54 19.84 10.48
C LEU A 348 -3.06 20.85 11.51
N ALA A 349 -1.94 20.58 12.17
CA ALA A 349 -1.43 21.50 13.20
C ALA A 349 -1.15 22.92 12.67
N PHE A 350 -0.86 23.06 11.38
CA PHE A 350 -0.49 24.33 10.75
C PHE A 350 -1.58 24.99 9.89
N ALA A 351 -2.56 24.22 9.42
CA ALA A 351 -3.63 24.72 8.56
C ALA A 351 -4.80 23.72 8.50
N ILE A 352 -5.95 24.17 8.04
CA ILE A 352 -7.07 23.31 7.65
C ILE A 352 -7.09 23.27 6.13
N ILE A 353 -7.09 22.07 5.55
CA ILE A 353 -7.15 21.86 4.10
C ILE A 353 -8.56 21.38 3.75
N GLY A 354 -9.27 22.17 2.95
CA GLY A 354 -10.52 21.77 2.30
C GLY A 354 -10.27 21.46 0.83
N LEU A 355 -10.85 20.37 0.33
CA LEU A 355 -10.70 19.95 -1.06
C LEU A 355 -12.00 19.32 -1.56
N ASP A 356 -12.57 19.89 -2.62
CA ASP A 356 -13.63 19.28 -3.44
C ASP A 356 -13.01 18.82 -4.76
N ARG A 357 -12.92 17.50 -4.95
CA ARG A 357 -12.28 16.86 -6.12
C ARG A 357 -13.30 16.17 -7.00
N ARG A 358 -13.21 16.41 -8.30
CA ARG A 358 -13.93 15.67 -9.34
C ARG A 358 -12.95 15.03 -10.30
N THR A 359 -13.19 13.77 -10.64
CA THR A 359 -12.38 13.02 -11.58
C THR A 359 -13.24 12.39 -12.66
N LEU A 360 -12.69 12.32 -13.86
CA LEU A 360 -13.28 11.62 -15.00
C LEU A 360 -12.16 10.94 -15.78
N GLY A 361 -12.37 9.73 -16.24
CA GLY A 361 -11.35 9.06 -17.06
C GLY A 361 -11.92 7.98 -17.96
N VAL A 362 -11.13 7.68 -18.98
CA VAL A 362 -11.36 6.62 -19.95
C VAL A 362 -10.06 5.85 -20.13
N SER A 363 -10.15 4.53 -20.13
CA SER A 363 -9.06 3.62 -20.41
C SER A 363 -9.49 2.61 -21.46
N THR A 364 -8.72 2.46 -22.53
CA THR A 364 -9.03 1.52 -23.62
C THR A 364 -7.86 0.59 -23.89
N ARG A 365 -8.19 -0.58 -24.42
CA ARG A 365 -7.22 -1.58 -24.82
C ARG A 365 -7.78 -2.45 -25.95
N VAL A 366 -6.93 -2.75 -26.92
CA VAL A 366 -7.18 -3.76 -27.94
C VAL A 366 -5.98 -4.71 -27.97
N GLU A 367 -6.24 -6.00 -28.07
CA GLU A 367 -5.23 -7.05 -28.22
C GLU A 367 -5.58 -7.87 -29.45
N GLN A 368 -4.58 -8.15 -30.28
CA GLN A 368 -4.65 -9.05 -31.42
C GLN A 368 -3.52 -10.08 -31.35
N ARG A 369 -3.79 -11.31 -31.69
CA ARG A 369 -2.83 -12.39 -31.68
C ARG A 369 -2.98 -13.25 -32.95
N GLY A 370 -1.89 -13.84 -33.40
CA GLY A 370 -1.88 -14.67 -34.57
C GLY A 370 -0.62 -15.49 -34.67
N MET A 371 -0.54 -16.29 -35.77
CA MET A 371 0.65 -17.07 -36.09
C MET A 371 1.23 -16.56 -37.42
N MET A 372 2.55 -16.42 -37.48
CA MET A 372 3.27 -16.08 -38.68
C MET A 372 4.52 -16.98 -38.76
N ARG A 373 4.63 -17.84 -39.81
CA ARG A 373 5.77 -18.75 -39.98
C ARG A 373 6.13 -19.54 -38.69
N ASN A 374 5.15 -20.13 -38.04
CA ASN A 374 5.30 -20.87 -36.76
C ASN A 374 5.71 -20.03 -35.54
N HIS A 375 5.63 -18.72 -35.63
CA HIS A 375 5.83 -17.82 -34.48
C HIS A 375 4.48 -17.29 -34.01
N LEU A 376 4.18 -17.49 -32.74
CA LEU A 376 3.04 -16.83 -32.12
C LEU A 376 3.41 -15.36 -31.91
N TRP A 377 2.64 -14.44 -32.45
CA TRP A 377 2.76 -13.00 -32.17
C TRP A 377 1.54 -12.49 -31.43
N ARG A 378 1.74 -11.43 -30.70
CA ARG A 378 0.71 -10.69 -30.01
C ARG A 378 1.02 -9.21 -30.08
N LEU A 379 0.02 -8.42 -30.42
CA LEU A 379 0.07 -6.95 -30.40
C LEU A 379 -1.03 -6.46 -29.48
N SER A 380 -0.71 -5.51 -28.62
CA SER A 380 -1.70 -4.78 -27.84
C SER A 380 -1.41 -3.29 -27.88
N ALA A 381 -2.46 -2.50 -27.92
CA ALA A 381 -2.40 -1.06 -27.89
C ALA A 381 -3.55 -0.51 -27.06
N GLY A 382 -3.38 0.69 -26.53
CA GLY A 382 -4.44 1.34 -25.76
C GLY A 382 -4.12 2.78 -25.42
N ALA A 383 -5.14 3.42 -24.87
CA ALA A 383 -5.10 4.83 -24.45
C ALA A 383 -5.70 4.99 -23.07
N ASP A 384 -5.13 5.91 -22.30
CA ASP A 384 -5.66 6.38 -21.02
C ASP A 384 -5.81 7.90 -21.08
N VAL A 385 -6.97 8.39 -20.70
CA VAL A 385 -7.21 9.83 -20.54
C VAL A 385 -7.89 10.04 -19.20
N GLN A 386 -7.36 10.97 -18.40
CA GLN A 386 -7.90 11.31 -17.10
C GLN A 386 -7.93 12.82 -16.91
N SER A 387 -8.97 13.31 -16.25
CA SER A 387 -9.13 14.70 -15.82
C SER A 387 -9.43 14.73 -14.33
N GLN A 388 -8.78 15.66 -13.64
CA GLN A 388 -8.97 15.96 -12.23
C GLN A 388 -9.19 17.45 -12.07
N ARG A 389 -10.17 17.82 -11.27
CA ARG A 389 -10.48 19.21 -10.92
C ARG A 389 -10.66 19.30 -9.42
N ASP A 390 -9.86 20.14 -8.79
CA ASP A 390 -9.83 20.36 -7.34
C ASP A 390 -10.17 21.83 -7.04
N ASP A 391 -11.25 22.08 -6.29
CA ASP A 391 -11.46 23.36 -5.57
C ASP A 391 -10.77 23.22 -4.23
N ARG A 392 -9.63 23.90 -4.06
CA ARG A 392 -8.81 23.84 -2.85
C ARG A 392 -8.95 25.11 -2.05
N ARG A 393 -9.28 24.96 -0.78
CA ARG A 393 -9.34 26.06 0.19
C ARG A 393 -8.55 25.69 1.46
N ASN A 394 -7.58 26.50 1.81
CA ASN A 394 -6.86 26.33 3.06
C ASN A 394 -7.18 27.47 4.01
N PHE A 395 -7.26 27.14 5.30
CA PHE A 395 -7.58 28.10 6.36
C PHE A 395 -6.54 27.97 7.48
N ALA A 396 -6.36 29.03 8.26
CA ALA A 396 -5.63 28.94 9.51
C ALA A 396 -6.37 27.98 10.47
N ASN A 397 -5.63 27.14 11.20
CA ASN A 397 -6.21 26.31 12.26
C ASN A 397 -6.08 27.03 13.60
N CYS A 398 -7.21 27.51 14.12
CA CYS A 398 -7.31 28.30 15.34
C CYS A 398 -7.74 27.50 16.57
N ALA A 399 -7.91 26.19 16.46
CA ALA A 399 -8.25 25.35 17.61
C ALA A 399 -7.20 25.48 18.73
N GLY A 400 -7.64 25.58 19.99
CA GLY A 400 -6.79 25.71 21.15
C GLY A 400 -5.92 26.98 21.20
N GLN A 401 -6.18 27.96 20.33
CA GLN A 401 -5.60 29.30 20.47
C GLN A 401 -6.50 30.12 21.41
N ALA A 402 -5.88 30.83 22.38
CA ALA A 402 -6.59 31.87 23.11
C ALA A 402 -7.06 32.90 22.09
N THR A 403 -8.29 33.40 22.28
CA THR A 403 -8.82 34.51 21.51
C THR A 403 -8.07 35.77 21.87
N LEU A 404 -6.96 36.01 21.19
CA LEU A 404 -6.29 37.27 21.21
C LEU A 404 -6.81 38.08 20.02
N PRO A 405 -7.44 39.26 20.22
CA PRO A 405 -7.84 40.16 19.14
C PRO A 405 -6.67 40.54 18.21
N SER A 406 -5.46 40.25 18.62
CA SER A 406 -4.19 40.56 17.96
C SER A 406 -3.69 39.49 17.03
N LEU A 407 -4.35 38.31 16.89
CA LEU A 407 -3.95 37.30 15.93
C LEU A 407 -4.71 37.52 14.60
N PRO A 408 -4.08 38.08 13.56
CA PRO A 408 -4.78 38.48 12.31
C PRO A 408 -5.40 37.29 11.57
N ASN A 409 -4.91 36.07 11.83
CA ASN A 409 -5.39 34.85 11.16
C ASN A 409 -6.44 34.08 11.98
N CYS A 410 -6.66 34.42 13.24
CA CYS A 410 -7.62 33.76 14.15
C CYS A 410 -8.54 34.78 14.84
N PRO A 411 -9.41 35.46 14.09
CA PRO A 411 -10.24 36.55 14.64
C PRO A 411 -11.40 36.05 15.52
N THR A 412 -11.69 34.75 15.52
CA THR A 412 -12.80 34.12 16.24
C THR A 412 -12.36 32.86 16.98
N VAL A 413 -13.16 32.41 17.95
CA VAL A 413 -12.97 31.14 18.72
C VAL A 413 -13.16 29.87 17.88
N ASN A 414 -13.59 29.99 16.63
CA ASN A 414 -13.81 28.84 15.76
C ASN A 414 -12.49 28.18 15.38
N GLN A 415 -12.50 26.86 15.20
CA GLN A 415 -11.33 26.13 14.70
C GLN A 415 -10.84 26.67 13.34
N ARG A 416 -11.77 27.02 12.46
CA ARG A 416 -11.49 27.55 11.13
C ARG A 416 -11.27 29.05 11.20
N GLY A 417 -10.03 29.48 10.97
CA GLY A 417 -9.63 30.89 10.88
C GLY A 417 -9.73 31.46 9.47
N THR A 418 -8.91 32.50 9.18
CA THR A 418 -8.90 33.15 7.85
C THR A 418 -8.47 32.20 6.74
N GLU A 419 -9.06 32.40 5.58
CA GLU A 419 -8.67 31.67 4.35
C GLU A 419 -7.29 32.14 3.88
N SER A 420 -6.38 31.18 3.69
CA SER A 420 -5.01 31.42 3.23
C SER A 420 -4.79 31.04 1.76
N ILE A 421 -5.55 30.08 1.24
CA ILE A 421 -5.52 29.62 -0.15
C ILE A 421 -6.95 29.42 -0.63
N HIS A 422 -7.26 29.90 -1.83
CA HIS A 422 -8.45 29.55 -2.58
C HIS A 422 -8.08 29.43 -4.06
N GLN A 423 -7.96 28.21 -4.54
CA GLN A 423 -7.50 27.98 -5.91
C GLN A 423 -8.24 26.82 -6.59
N LEU A 424 -8.41 26.95 -7.90
CA LEU A 424 -8.87 25.86 -8.76
C LEU A 424 -7.66 25.20 -9.42
N GLU A 425 -7.43 23.94 -9.05
CA GLU A 425 -6.38 23.11 -9.63
C GLU A 425 -7.00 22.18 -10.68
N LYS A 426 -6.41 22.10 -11.86
CA LYS A 426 -6.83 21.18 -12.92
C LYS A 426 -5.64 20.38 -13.39
N VAL A 427 -5.85 19.07 -13.55
CA VAL A 427 -4.86 18.16 -14.13
C VAL A 427 -5.53 17.38 -15.24
N ALA A 428 -4.90 17.34 -16.39
CA ALA A 428 -5.29 16.49 -17.51
C ALA A 428 -4.10 15.59 -17.87
N SER A 429 -4.30 14.29 -17.87
CA SER A 429 -3.29 13.33 -18.31
C SER A 429 -3.80 12.50 -19.48
N ALA A 430 -2.92 12.29 -20.46
CA ALA A 430 -3.17 11.42 -21.61
C ALA A 430 -1.97 10.54 -21.86
N GLY A 431 -2.20 9.28 -22.17
CA GLY A 431 -1.13 8.33 -22.50
C GLY A 431 -1.57 7.34 -23.55
N LEU A 432 -0.67 7.02 -24.46
CA LEU A 432 -0.84 6.00 -25.50
C LEU A 432 0.25 4.95 -25.34
N PHE A 433 -0.11 3.67 -25.45
CA PHE A 433 0.87 2.60 -25.42
C PHE A 433 0.67 1.61 -26.57
N ALA A 434 1.78 0.99 -26.96
CA ALA A 434 1.80 -0.17 -27.85
C ALA A 434 2.78 -1.20 -27.30
N ARG A 435 2.40 -2.48 -27.37
CA ARG A 435 3.22 -3.61 -26.95
C ARG A 435 3.17 -4.69 -28.02
N GLY A 436 4.35 -5.16 -28.42
CA GLY A 436 4.52 -6.28 -29.30
C GLY A 436 5.21 -7.44 -28.59
N GLU A 437 4.81 -8.64 -28.89
CA GLU A 437 5.40 -9.88 -28.39
C GLU A 437 5.52 -10.90 -29.51
N VAL A 438 6.67 -11.55 -29.58
CA VAL A 438 6.90 -12.69 -30.49
C VAL A 438 7.42 -13.86 -29.68
N ASN A 439 6.76 -14.98 -29.79
CA ASN A 439 7.17 -16.24 -29.17
C ASN A 439 7.67 -17.19 -30.25
N ARG A 440 8.91 -17.64 -30.07
CA ARG A 440 9.55 -18.67 -30.91
C ARG A 440 10.01 -19.80 -30.02
N SER A 441 9.26 -20.93 -30.06
CA SER A 441 9.56 -22.10 -29.22
C SER A 441 9.65 -21.73 -27.71
N VAL A 442 10.86 -21.72 -27.17
CA VAL A 442 11.12 -21.45 -25.74
C VAL A 442 11.45 -19.99 -25.44
N VAL A 443 11.63 -19.17 -26.47
CA VAL A 443 12.02 -17.75 -26.31
C VAL A 443 10.84 -16.84 -26.62
N THR A 444 10.58 -15.90 -25.74
CA THR A 444 9.61 -14.81 -25.91
C THR A 444 10.33 -13.49 -25.85
N VAL A 445 10.19 -12.66 -26.87
CA VAL A 445 10.69 -11.29 -26.91
C VAL A 445 9.51 -10.34 -26.82
N THR A 446 9.60 -9.34 -25.93
CA THR A 446 8.54 -8.36 -25.70
C THR A 446 9.12 -6.96 -25.80
N GLY A 447 8.52 -6.11 -26.65
CA GLY A 447 8.79 -4.68 -26.72
C GLY A 447 7.55 -3.89 -26.32
N THR A 448 7.74 -2.79 -25.58
CA THR A 448 6.65 -1.88 -25.19
C THR A 448 7.13 -0.44 -25.36
N LEU A 449 6.26 0.40 -25.87
CA LEU A 449 6.49 1.84 -25.98
C LEU A 449 5.26 2.59 -25.48
N ARG A 450 5.46 3.58 -24.62
CA ARG A 450 4.39 4.45 -24.14
C ARG A 450 4.81 5.91 -24.20
N GLY A 451 3.91 6.77 -24.65
CA GLY A 451 4.02 8.23 -24.57
C GLY A 451 2.96 8.79 -23.64
N ASP A 452 3.36 9.66 -22.72
CA ASP A 452 2.48 10.31 -21.75
C ASP A 452 2.67 11.82 -21.76
N GLN A 453 1.55 12.53 -21.52
CA GLN A 453 1.52 13.96 -21.27
C GLN A 453 0.62 14.27 -20.09
N THR A 454 1.10 15.09 -19.16
CA THR A 454 0.32 15.59 -18.02
C THR A 454 0.39 17.11 -17.98
N ALA A 455 -0.75 17.76 -18.06
CA ALA A 455 -0.91 19.21 -18.02
C ALA A 455 -1.52 19.62 -16.67
N PHE A 456 -0.87 20.53 -15.97
CA PHE A 456 -1.30 21.15 -14.71
C PHE A 456 -1.69 22.59 -14.97
N SER A 457 -2.77 23.05 -14.33
CA SER A 457 -3.21 24.45 -14.35
C SER A 457 -3.75 24.82 -12.96
N VAL A 458 -3.31 25.95 -12.44
CA VAL A 458 -3.78 26.51 -11.17
C VAL A 458 -4.28 27.91 -11.42
N ARG A 459 -5.50 28.22 -10.98
CA ARG A 459 -6.08 29.55 -10.93
C ARG A 459 -6.26 29.95 -9.48
N ASP A 460 -5.53 30.99 -9.04
CA ASP A 460 -5.68 31.54 -7.70
C ASP A 460 -6.79 32.60 -7.68
N TYR A 461 -7.87 32.33 -6.92
CA TYR A 461 -9.00 33.25 -6.79
C TYR A 461 -8.71 34.42 -5.88
N ARG A 462 -7.72 34.33 -4.98
CA ARG A 462 -7.32 35.43 -4.11
C ARG A 462 -6.52 36.47 -4.86
N ALA A 463 -5.72 36.06 -5.84
CA ALA A 463 -4.95 36.95 -6.71
C ALA A 463 -5.82 37.69 -7.74
N LEU A 464 -7.08 37.31 -7.92
CA LEU A 464 -8.02 38.00 -8.83
C LEU A 464 -8.36 39.43 -8.38
N TYR A 465 -8.15 39.77 -7.12
CA TYR A 465 -8.27 41.15 -6.61
C TYR A 465 -7.01 41.99 -6.81
N ALA A 466 -5.89 41.37 -7.13
CA ALA A 466 -4.71 42.04 -7.64
C ALA A 466 -4.75 41.96 -9.18
N VAL A 467 -4.63 43.10 -9.85
CA VAL A 467 -4.73 43.24 -11.31
C VAL A 467 -4.02 42.08 -12.05
N GLY A 468 -4.80 41.18 -12.67
CA GLY A 468 -4.32 40.08 -13.49
C GLY A 468 -4.24 38.71 -12.82
N GLY A 469 -5.29 38.23 -12.22
CA GLY A 469 -5.40 36.87 -11.63
C GLY A 469 -4.78 35.79 -12.52
N ALA A 470 -3.54 35.41 -12.24
CA ALA A 470 -2.70 34.61 -13.10
C ALA A 470 -3.16 33.13 -13.07
N VAL A 471 -3.56 32.61 -14.22
CA VAL A 471 -3.61 31.17 -14.44
C VAL A 471 -2.18 30.72 -14.74
N GLU A 472 -1.60 29.96 -13.82
CA GLU A 472 -0.33 29.29 -14.09
C GLU A 472 -0.59 27.89 -14.69
N SER A 473 0.17 27.54 -15.71
CA SER A 473 0.09 26.21 -16.32
C SER A 473 1.48 25.62 -16.58
N ARG A 474 1.53 24.29 -16.58
CA ARG A 474 2.72 23.53 -16.85
C ARG A 474 2.39 22.18 -17.46
N THR A 475 3.12 21.80 -18.49
CA THR A 475 2.99 20.48 -19.14
C THR A 475 4.27 19.69 -18.97
N MET A 476 4.12 18.40 -18.64
CA MET A 476 5.22 17.45 -18.51
C MET A 476 4.93 16.26 -19.42
N SER A 477 5.95 15.80 -20.16
CA SER A 477 5.82 14.68 -21.10
C SER A 477 6.95 13.67 -20.91
N ALA A 478 6.66 12.42 -21.22
CA ALA A 478 7.64 11.35 -21.18
C ALA A 478 7.35 10.29 -22.25
N VAL A 479 8.43 9.66 -22.72
CA VAL A 479 8.37 8.42 -23.48
C VAL A 479 9.08 7.34 -22.68
N THR A 480 8.41 6.21 -22.48
CA THR A 480 8.85 5.10 -21.63
C THR A 480 8.93 3.81 -22.44
N PRO A 481 10.10 3.48 -23.04
CA PRO A 481 10.35 2.20 -23.70
C PRO A 481 10.65 1.10 -22.67
N MET A 482 10.36 -0.14 -23.06
CA MET A 482 10.78 -1.36 -22.40
C MET A 482 11.06 -2.43 -23.45
N LEU A 483 12.17 -3.16 -23.27
CA LEU A 483 12.50 -4.36 -24.02
C LEU A 483 12.79 -5.49 -23.03
N GLY A 484 12.22 -6.67 -23.27
CA GLY A 484 12.40 -7.82 -22.41
C GLY A 484 12.45 -9.14 -23.18
N ILE A 485 13.16 -10.09 -22.61
CA ILE A 485 13.28 -11.46 -23.11
C ILE A 485 12.94 -12.43 -21.99
N SER A 486 12.19 -13.47 -22.30
CA SER A 486 11.92 -14.61 -21.42
C SER A 486 12.30 -15.89 -22.13
N LEU A 487 13.08 -16.74 -21.45
CA LEU A 487 13.49 -18.06 -21.90
C LEU A 487 12.83 -19.11 -21.01
N ARG A 488 11.97 -19.93 -21.57
CA ARG A 488 11.35 -21.06 -20.89
C ARG A 488 12.31 -22.25 -20.88
N ALA A 489 13.22 -22.27 -19.90
CA ALA A 489 14.24 -23.31 -19.76
C ALA A 489 13.67 -24.70 -19.49
N ARG A 490 12.48 -24.75 -18.84
CA ARG A 490 11.66 -25.97 -18.66
C ARG A 490 10.17 -25.57 -18.73
N PRO A 491 9.26 -26.52 -18.95
CA PRO A 491 7.81 -26.20 -18.97
C PRO A 491 7.32 -25.44 -17.73
N THR A 492 8.00 -25.62 -16.59
CA THR A 492 7.65 -25.00 -15.30
C THR A 492 8.66 -23.96 -14.81
N LEU A 493 9.71 -23.63 -15.60
CA LEU A 493 10.79 -22.71 -15.18
C LEU A 493 11.16 -21.76 -16.31
N ALA A 494 11.18 -20.48 -16.04
CA ALA A 494 11.59 -19.43 -16.95
C ALA A 494 12.70 -18.55 -16.36
N VAL A 495 13.63 -18.15 -17.21
CA VAL A 495 14.64 -17.11 -16.94
C VAL A 495 14.28 -15.88 -17.77
N TYR A 496 14.43 -14.70 -17.23
CA TYR A 496 14.09 -13.48 -17.96
C TYR A 496 15.07 -12.34 -17.69
N ALA A 497 15.11 -11.39 -18.62
CA ALA A 497 15.79 -10.12 -18.43
C ALA A 497 15.00 -9.00 -19.12
N ASN A 498 15.12 -7.77 -18.60
CA ASN A 498 14.54 -6.58 -19.22
C ASN A 498 15.35 -5.32 -18.94
N ILE A 499 15.17 -4.36 -19.85
CA ILE A 499 15.54 -2.95 -19.68
C ILE A 499 14.27 -2.12 -19.85
N ALA A 500 14.01 -1.20 -18.92
CA ALA A 500 12.81 -0.37 -18.93
C ALA A 500 13.13 1.06 -18.49
N SER A 501 12.36 2.02 -19.00
CA SER A 501 12.33 3.38 -18.49
C SER A 501 11.05 3.62 -17.69
N SER A 502 11.11 4.58 -16.78
CA SER A 502 9.96 5.05 -16.00
C SER A 502 10.03 6.55 -15.76
N PHE A 503 8.90 7.15 -15.46
CA PHE A 503 8.84 8.55 -15.01
C PHE A 503 7.77 8.73 -13.96
N GLU A 504 7.88 9.82 -13.18
CA GLU A 504 6.90 10.23 -12.18
C GLU A 504 6.86 11.76 -12.13
N THR A 505 5.68 12.34 -12.33
CA THR A 505 5.47 13.78 -12.22
C THR A 505 5.30 14.18 -10.76
N PRO A 506 5.65 15.41 -10.35
CA PRO A 506 5.12 15.97 -9.11
C PRO A 506 3.58 15.97 -9.13
N THR A 507 2.96 15.82 -7.96
CA THR A 507 1.51 16.02 -7.81
C THR A 507 1.16 17.50 -7.79
N THR A 508 -0.13 17.80 -7.90
CA THR A 508 -0.64 19.17 -7.72
C THR A 508 -0.26 19.74 -6.35
N THR A 509 -0.39 18.94 -5.28
CA THR A 509 -0.02 19.35 -3.91
C THR A 509 1.48 19.63 -3.79
N GLU A 510 2.35 18.84 -4.41
CA GLU A 510 3.80 19.05 -4.40
C GLU A 510 4.19 20.33 -5.16
N LEU A 511 3.54 20.56 -6.31
CA LEU A 511 3.74 21.77 -7.11
C LEU A 511 3.21 23.03 -6.40
N ALA A 512 2.05 22.93 -5.71
CA ALA A 512 1.43 24.08 -5.05
C ALA A 512 2.08 24.44 -3.69
N ASN A 513 2.88 23.53 -3.10
CA ASN A 513 3.62 23.82 -1.86
C ASN A 513 4.95 24.49 -2.13
N ARG A 514 4.91 25.78 -2.42
CA ARG A 514 6.14 26.57 -2.66
C ARG A 514 6.84 26.92 -1.34
N PRO A 515 8.18 26.76 -1.25
CA PRO A 515 8.93 27.05 -0.04
C PRO A 515 8.89 28.52 0.40
N ASP A 516 8.68 29.44 -0.55
CA ASP A 516 8.53 30.87 -0.30
C ASP A 516 7.13 31.28 0.18
N GLY A 517 6.19 30.33 0.28
CA GLY A 517 4.81 30.56 0.70
C GLY A 517 3.94 31.25 -0.35
N SER A 518 4.46 31.56 -1.54
CA SER A 518 3.69 32.19 -2.61
C SER A 518 2.70 31.20 -3.24
N ALA A 519 1.63 31.74 -3.84
CA ALA A 519 0.66 30.97 -4.62
C ALA A 519 1.23 30.56 -5.98
N GLY A 520 0.58 29.59 -6.64
CA GLY A 520 0.94 29.12 -7.96
C GLY A 520 1.71 27.81 -7.98
N LEU A 521 2.39 27.51 -9.08
CA LEU A 521 3.11 26.25 -9.28
C LEU A 521 4.63 26.43 -9.04
N ASN A 522 5.24 25.54 -8.27
CA ASN A 522 6.69 25.45 -8.15
C ASN A 522 7.32 25.01 -9.49
N ARG A 523 7.91 25.94 -10.20
CA ARG A 523 8.49 25.72 -11.53
C ARG A 523 9.83 24.98 -11.48
N ASP A 524 10.50 24.93 -10.32
CA ASP A 524 11.81 24.29 -10.15
C ASP A 524 11.68 22.77 -10.09
N LEU A 525 10.48 22.24 -9.67
CA LEU A 525 10.27 20.80 -9.61
C LEU A 525 10.22 20.18 -11.01
N LYS A 526 11.01 19.14 -11.23
CA LYS A 526 11.07 18.36 -12.46
C LYS A 526 10.43 16.98 -12.23
N PRO A 527 9.91 16.33 -13.29
CA PRO A 527 9.53 14.92 -13.19
C PRO A 527 10.79 14.07 -12.99
N GLN A 528 10.72 13.13 -12.06
CA GLN A 528 11.79 12.15 -11.91
C GLN A 528 11.76 11.13 -13.05
N ARG A 529 12.92 10.62 -13.45
CA ARG A 529 13.09 9.66 -14.53
C ARG A 529 13.98 8.50 -14.08
N GLY A 530 13.51 7.27 -14.30
CA GLY A 530 14.22 6.05 -13.93
C GLY A 530 14.61 5.22 -15.14
N ARG A 531 15.72 4.47 -15.00
CA ARG A 531 16.12 3.39 -15.90
C ARG A 531 16.34 2.14 -15.07
N THR A 532 15.72 1.05 -15.45
CA THR A 532 15.78 -0.24 -14.75
C THR A 532 16.45 -1.27 -15.63
N LEU A 533 17.38 -2.01 -15.06
CA LEU A 533 17.89 -3.29 -15.57
C LEU A 533 17.44 -4.36 -14.59
N GLU A 534 16.86 -5.43 -15.08
CA GLU A 534 16.36 -6.53 -14.24
C GLU A 534 16.63 -7.86 -14.92
N ALA A 535 17.02 -8.86 -14.12
CA ALA A 535 17.09 -10.26 -14.53
C ALA A 535 16.51 -11.15 -13.43
N GLY A 536 15.93 -12.29 -13.79
CA GLY A 536 15.33 -13.15 -12.80
C GLY A 536 15.05 -14.55 -13.29
N VAL A 537 14.67 -15.40 -12.32
CA VAL A 537 14.26 -16.80 -12.52
C VAL A 537 12.96 -17.02 -11.76
N LYS A 538 11.97 -17.63 -12.43
CA LYS A 538 10.70 -17.93 -11.79
C LYS A 538 10.10 -19.23 -12.29
N GLY A 539 9.43 -19.94 -11.40
CA GLY A 539 8.78 -21.20 -11.76
C GLY A 539 8.68 -22.18 -10.62
N ILE A 540 8.43 -23.43 -11.00
CA ILE A 540 8.30 -24.55 -10.09
C ILE A 540 9.53 -25.43 -10.23
N VAL A 541 10.28 -25.58 -9.15
CA VAL A 541 11.42 -26.48 -9.02
C VAL A 541 11.02 -27.69 -8.16
N ALA A 542 11.68 -28.83 -8.38
CA ALA A 542 11.41 -30.08 -7.67
C ALA A 542 9.92 -30.45 -7.60
N ARG A 543 9.12 -30.10 -8.65
CA ARG A 543 7.68 -30.37 -8.82
C ARG A 543 6.73 -29.72 -7.79
N ARG A 544 7.24 -29.05 -6.73
CA ARG A 544 6.42 -28.58 -5.60
C ARG A 544 6.79 -27.19 -5.11
N VAL A 545 8.00 -26.74 -5.34
CA VAL A 545 8.50 -25.47 -4.78
C VAL A 545 8.39 -24.38 -5.84
N PHE A 546 7.53 -23.40 -5.64
CA PHE A 546 7.50 -22.18 -6.45
C PHE A 546 8.63 -21.26 -6.00
N VAL A 547 9.38 -20.73 -6.95
CA VAL A 547 10.47 -19.77 -6.74
C VAL A 547 10.28 -18.57 -7.67
N ASP A 548 10.46 -17.37 -7.15
CA ASP A 548 10.55 -16.12 -7.91
C ASP A 548 11.76 -15.35 -7.36
N LEU A 549 12.83 -15.28 -8.15
CA LEU A 549 14.07 -14.58 -7.85
C LEU A 549 14.29 -13.49 -8.89
N ALA A 550 14.55 -12.27 -8.43
CA ALA A 550 14.93 -11.15 -9.27
C ALA A 550 16.13 -10.41 -8.70
N ILE A 551 16.99 -9.92 -9.57
CA ILE A 551 18.05 -8.94 -9.27
C ILE A 551 17.81 -7.72 -10.16
N PHE A 552 18.06 -6.54 -9.63
CA PHE A 552 17.80 -5.31 -10.37
C PHE A 552 18.76 -4.18 -9.99
N SER A 553 18.94 -3.27 -10.95
CA SER A 553 19.66 -2.00 -10.79
C SER A 553 18.79 -0.90 -11.39
N ILE A 554 18.55 0.18 -10.62
CA ILE A 554 17.68 1.29 -11.02
C ILE A 554 18.41 2.60 -10.77
N ALA A 555 18.73 3.32 -11.84
CA ALA A 555 19.27 4.68 -11.79
C ALA A 555 18.11 5.68 -11.95
N THR A 556 17.98 6.64 -11.02
CA THR A 556 16.94 7.68 -11.08
C THR A 556 17.61 9.06 -11.12
N ARG A 557 17.09 9.94 -11.96
CA ARG A 557 17.45 11.37 -12.04
C ARG A 557 16.28 12.22 -11.60
N ASP A 558 16.60 13.39 -11.06
CA ASP A 558 15.62 14.38 -10.59
C ASP A 558 14.63 13.79 -9.58
N GLU A 559 15.09 12.95 -8.65
CA GLU A 559 14.22 12.31 -7.66
C GLU A 559 13.54 13.32 -6.75
N LEU A 560 12.22 13.18 -6.57
CA LEU A 560 11.40 14.07 -5.73
C LEU A 560 11.61 13.75 -4.25
N ILE A 561 12.12 14.73 -3.49
CA ILE A 561 12.47 14.58 -2.08
C ILE A 561 11.62 15.50 -1.22
N PRO A 562 10.85 14.98 -0.24
CA PRO A 562 10.14 15.79 0.73
C PRO A 562 11.10 16.32 1.80
N PHE A 563 10.87 17.56 2.24
CA PHE A 563 11.56 18.17 3.38
C PHE A 563 10.63 19.10 4.14
N GLU A 564 11.02 19.43 5.37
CA GLU A 564 10.33 20.44 6.19
C GLU A 564 11.22 21.66 6.36
N ILE A 565 10.60 22.83 6.45
CA ILE A 565 11.28 24.06 6.87
C ILE A 565 11.05 24.20 8.39
N PRO A 566 12.06 24.55 9.20
CA PRO A 566 11.88 24.83 10.61
C PRO A 566 10.74 25.82 10.83
N ASN A 567 9.92 25.57 11.86
CA ASN A 567 8.75 26.38 12.24
C ASN A 567 7.58 26.39 11.22
N SER A 568 7.61 25.53 10.19
CA SER A 568 6.49 25.40 9.25
C SER A 568 5.31 24.56 9.79
N GLY A 569 5.37 24.12 11.05
CA GLY A 569 4.33 23.31 11.71
C GLY A 569 4.20 21.88 11.14
N GLY A 570 5.21 21.39 10.39
CA GLY A 570 5.19 20.07 9.76
C GLY A 570 4.71 20.10 8.29
N ARG A 571 4.58 21.30 7.70
CA ARG A 571 4.25 21.41 6.27
C ARG A 571 5.37 20.85 5.42
N ARG A 572 5.00 20.01 4.44
CA ARG A 572 5.94 19.36 3.51
C ARG A 572 6.15 20.20 2.26
N TYR A 573 7.42 20.36 1.92
CA TYR A 573 7.89 20.96 0.68
C TYR A 573 8.69 19.92 -0.10
N PHE A 574 8.97 20.19 -1.37
CA PHE A 574 9.60 19.23 -2.27
C PHE A 574 10.74 19.89 -3.06
N ARG A 575 11.76 19.08 -3.35
CA ARG A 575 12.88 19.42 -4.24
C ARG A 575 13.31 18.19 -5.02
N ASN A 576 14.08 18.36 -6.06
CA ASN A 576 14.69 17.25 -6.76
C ASN A 576 16.11 16.98 -6.25
N ALA A 577 16.47 15.70 -6.05
CA ALA A 577 17.86 15.26 -5.99
C ALA A 577 18.38 15.06 -7.41
N GLY A 578 19.68 15.27 -7.63
CA GLY A 578 20.29 15.10 -8.96
C GLY A 578 20.21 13.66 -9.43
N LYS A 579 20.77 12.72 -8.64
CA LYS A 579 20.78 11.29 -8.96
C LYS A 579 20.67 10.41 -7.73
N THR A 580 20.01 9.27 -7.91
CA THR A 580 19.95 8.19 -6.91
C THR A 580 20.11 6.84 -7.59
N GLN A 581 20.65 5.87 -6.86
CA GLN A 581 20.87 4.49 -7.31
C GLN A 581 20.18 3.51 -6.37
N ARG A 582 19.47 2.53 -6.96
CA ARG A 582 18.88 1.39 -6.26
C ARG A 582 19.46 0.12 -6.84
N GLU A 583 19.99 -0.74 -5.98
CA GLU A 583 20.48 -2.07 -6.32
C GLU A 583 19.89 -3.08 -5.35
N GLY A 584 19.36 -4.17 -5.87
CA GLY A 584 18.68 -5.10 -4.98
C GLY A 584 18.45 -6.48 -5.56
N GLY A 585 18.02 -7.34 -4.65
CA GLY A 585 17.56 -8.69 -4.95
C GLY A 585 16.28 -9.00 -4.17
N GLU A 586 15.43 -9.77 -4.81
CA GLU A 586 14.13 -10.22 -4.31
C GLU A 586 14.05 -11.73 -4.46
N LEU A 587 13.57 -12.41 -3.43
CA LEU A 587 13.32 -13.85 -3.46
C LEU A 587 11.96 -14.14 -2.84
N SER A 588 11.15 -14.93 -3.50
CA SER A 588 9.97 -15.54 -2.91
C SER A 588 10.01 -17.04 -3.13
N VAL A 589 9.69 -17.79 -2.09
CA VAL A 589 9.59 -19.25 -2.12
C VAL A 589 8.27 -19.65 -1.48
N SER A 590 7.55 -20.58 -2.09
CA SER A 590 6.38 -21.19 -1.48
C SER A 590 6.21 -22.65 -1.89
N THR A 591 5.66 -23.45 -0.99
CA THR A 591 5.42 -24.87 -1.21
C THR A 591 4.27 -25.37 -0.34
N THR A 592 3.66 -26.45 -0.76
CA THR A 592 2.70 -27.22 0.04
C THR A 592 3.26 -28.62 0.27
N VAL A 593 3.39 -29.03 1.54
CA VAL A 593 3.88 -30.33 1.98
C VAL A 593 2.86 -30.95 2.93
N GLY A 594 2.13 -31.95 2.45
CA GLY A 594 1.03 -32.54 3.21
C GLY A 594 -0.01 -31.47 3.56
N PRO A 595 -0.35 -31.35 4.86
CA PRO A 595 -1.31 -30.35 5.33
C PRO A 595 -0.71 -28.95 5.53
N MET A 596 0.59 -28.78 5.26
CA MET A 596 1.33 -27.54 5.52
C MET A 596 1.50 -26.71 4.26
N ASP A 597 1.07 -25.43 4.28
CA ASP A 597 1.48 -24.41 3.33
C ASP A 597 2.59 -23.56 3.94
N LEU A 598 3.71 -23.49 3.28
CA LEU A 598 4.90 -22.77 3.73
C LEU A 598 5.27 -21.71 2.68
N GLY A 599 5.70 -20.57 3.12
CA GLY A 599 6.22 -19.57 2.18
C GLY A 599 6.97 -18.45 2.87
N GLY A 600 7.74 -17.73 2.06
CA GLY A 600 8.52 -16.59 2.52
C GLY A 600 8.92 -15.68 1.36
N ALA A 601 9.20 -14.44 1.73
CA ALA A 601 9.77 -13.45 0.83
C ALA A 601 10.93 -12.73 1.52
N LEU A 602 11.96 -12.41 0.73
CA LEU A 602 13.13 -11.65 1.14
C LEU A 602 13.38 -10.55 0.12
N THR A 603 13.65 -9.36 0.60
CA THR A 603 14.07 -8.22 -0.23
C THR A 603 15.31 -7.58 0.40
N ARG A 604 16.38 -7.47 -0.38
CA ARG A 604 17.56 -6.68 -0.03
C ARG A 604 17.66 -5.52 -1.00
N LEU A 605 17.82 -4.31 -0.48
CA LEU A 605 17.84 -3.08 -1.27
C LEU A 605 18.92 -2.12 -0.74
N SER A 606 19.89 -1.81 -1.57
CA SER A 606 20.77 -0.65 -1.41
C SER A 606 20.15 0.52 -2.16
N TYR A 607 19.89 1.62 -1.47
CA TYR A 607 19.31 2.82 -2.07
C TYR A 607 20.07 4.04 -1.56
N THR A 608 20.82 4.68 -2.44
CA THR A 608 21.79 5.74 -2.12
C THR A 608 21.63 6.95 -3.02
N TYR A 609 22.02 8.10 -2.51
CA TYR A 609 22.26 9.31 -3.32
C TYR A 609 23.59 9.18 -4.05
N GLU A 610 23.62 9.56 -5.33
CA GLU A 610 24.85 9.69 -6.13
C GLU A 610 25.21 11.14 -6.45
N ASP A 611 24.22 12.03 -6.49
CA ASP A 611 24.38 13.45 -6.72
C ASP A 611 23.27 14.19 -5.98
N TYR A 612 23.53 14.57 -4.73
CA TYR A 612 22.57 15.32 -3.94
C TYR A 612 23.25 16.27 -2.96
N ARG A 613 22.83 17.54 -3.01
CA ARG A 613 23.31 18.59 -2.12
C ARG A 613 22.17 19.36 -1.50
N VAL A 614 22.34 19.74 -0.25
CA VAL A 614 21.42 20.62 0.49
C VAL A 614 22.23 21.80 1.02
N GLY A 615 22.12 22.96 0.37
CA GLY A 615 23.03 24.07 0.61
C GLY A 615 24.47 23.65 0.27
N THR A 616 25.38 23.78 1.22
CA THR A 616 26.78 23.36 1.09
C THR A 616 27.04 21.90 1.46
N THR A 617 26.05 21.21 2.04
CA THR A 617 26.20 19.82 2.49
C THR A 617 26.06 18.84 1.34
N VAL A 618 27.10 18.05 1.07
CA VAL A 618 27.09 16.95 0.12
C VAL A 618 26.54 15.69 0.80
N LEU A 619 25.57 15.04 0.18
CA LEU A 619 24.89 13.85 0.70
C LEU A 619 25.15 12.60 -0.17
N ASP A 620 26.11 12.67 -1.09
CA ASP A 620 26.50 11.55 -1.94
C ASP A 620 26.95 10.36 -1.10
N GLY A 621 26.55 9.16 -1.50
CA GLY A 621 26.78 7.91 -0.78
C GLY A 621 25.90 7.68 0.46
N LYS A 622 25.14 8.69 0.90
CA LYS A 622 24.17 8.53 1.99
C LYS A 622 22.98 7.68 1.53
N LYS A 623 22.44 6.90 2.47
CA LYS A 623 21.23 6.10 2.23
C LYS A 623 20.01 7.01 2.09
N VAL A 624 19.17 6.72 1.12
CA VAL A 624 17.88 7.40 1.00
C VAL A 624 16.97 6.95 2.16
N PRO A 625 16.43 7.89 2.97
CA PRO A 625 15.69 7.53 4.18
C PRO A 625 14.34 6.89 3.89
N GLY A 626 13.83 6.17 4.89
CA GLY A 626 12.52 5.57 4.84
C GLY A 626 12.45 4.24 4.10
N VAL A 627 13.55 3.64 3.71
CA VAL A 627 13.63 2.35 3.02
C VAL A 627 14.47 1.37 3.82
N ALA A 628 13.88 0.23 4.17
CA ALA A 628 14.60 -0.82 4.88
C ALA A 628 15.61 -1.51 3.94
N PRO A 629 16.91 -1.59 4.32
CA PRO A 629 17.91 -2.23 3.49
C PRO A 629 17.72 -3.77 3.38
N LEU A 630 16.97 -4.34 4.31
CA LEU A 630 16.57 -5.74 4.31
C LEU A 630 15.18 -5.85 4.92
N SER A 631 14.27 -6.52 4.22
CA SER A 631 12.97 -6.93 4.72
C SER A 631 12.72 -8.41 4.41
N SER A 632 12.06 -9.12 5.31
CA SER A 632 11.67 -10.51 5.11
C SER A 632 10.33 -10.81 5.75
N SER A 633 9.66 -11.81 5.19
CA SER A 633 8.43 -12.38 5.74
C SER A 633 8.44 -13.90 5.57
N LEU A 634 7.87 -14.60 6.54
CA LEU A 634 7.67 -16.04 6.50
C LEU A 634 6.25 -16.35 6.96
N PHE A 635 5.69 -17.42 6.46
CA PHE A 635 4.47 -17.99 7.00
C PHE A 635 4.46 -19.51 6.95
N ALA A 636 3.77 -20.10 7.90
CA ALA A 636 3.45 -21.51 7.93
C ALA A 636 1.97 -21.66 8.30
N THR A 637 1.21 -22.39 7.48
CA THR A 637 -0.21 -22.69 7.74
C THR A 637 -0.40 -24.19 7.73
N ALA A 638 -0.79 -24.76 8.87
CA ALA A 638 -1.24 -26.13 8.99
C ALA A 638 -2.76 -26.18 8.79
N ARG A 639 -3.24 -27.07 7.91
CA ARG A 639 -4.68 -27.27 7.65
C ARG A 639 -5.03 -28.72 7.92
N ARG A 640 -5.94 -28.93 8.87
CA ARG A 640 -6.57 -30.22 9.12
C ARG A 640 -8.06 -29.97 9.35
N SER A 641 -8.86 -30.39 8.38
CA SER A 641 -10.30 -30.14 8.43
C SER A 641 -10.91 -30.57 9.77
N PRO A 642 -11.76 -29.71 10.39
CA PRO A 642 -12.22 -28.42 9.87
C PRO A 642 -11.31 -27.23 10.25
N GLY A 643 -10.17 -27.44 10.95
CA GLY A 643 -9.37 -26.37 11.53
C GLY A 643 -8.15 -25.98 10.71
N PHE A 644 -7.58 -24.84 11.06
CA PHE A 644 -6.27 -24.38 10.60
C PHE A 644 -5.52 -23.65 11.71
N PHE A 645 -4.20 -23.62 11.60
CA PHE A 645 -3.30 -22.83 12.43
C PHE A 645 -2.26 -22.15 11.53
N THR A 646 -2.09 -20.84 11.68
CA THR A 646 -1.10 -20.06 10.92
C THR A 646 -0.17 -19.32 11.86
N VAL A 647 1.12 -19.35 11.56
CA VAL A 647 2.13 -18.47 12.15
C VAL A 647 2.76 -17.63 11.04
N GLU A 648 2.97 -16.35 11.31
CA GLU A 648 3.58 -15.41 10.39
C GLU A 648 4.71 -14.64 11.09
N MET A 649 5.81 -14.42 10.39
CA MET A 649 6.91 -13.58 10.83
C MET A 649 7.14 -12.48 9.82
N GLN A 650 7.39 -11.27 10.30
CA GLN A 650 7.78 -10.11 9.49
C GLN A 650 9.01 -9.46 10.14
N GLN A 651 9.94 -9.00 9.32
CA GLN A 651 11.16 -8.36 9.76
C GLN A 651 11.46 -7.13 8.90
N GLY A 652 11.86 -6.03 9.53
CA GLY A 652 12.45 -4.86 8.91
C GLY A 652 13.80 -4.53 9.55
N ALA A 653 14.84 -4.30 8.75
CA ALA A 653 16.14 -3.88 9.27
C ALA A 653 16.15 -2.41 9.71
N ARG A 654 17.19 -2.01 10.45
CA ARG A 654 17.44 -0.62 10.84
C ARG A 654 17.44 0.30 9.62
N THR A 655 16.62 1.37 9.66
CA THR A 655 16.30 2.23 8.52
C THR A 655 16.61 3.68 8.81
N ALA A 656 17.29 4.38 7.90
CA ALA A 656 17.56 5.82 8.03
C ALA A 656 16.26 6.64 8.00
N ALA A 657 16.17 7.66 8.85
CA ALA A 657 15.00 8.55 8.95
C ALA A 657 15.22 9.94 8.35
N ASP A 658 16.47 10.31 8.11
CA ASP A 658 16.85 11.58 7.47
C ASP A 658 17.94 11.40 6.40
N ASP A 659 18.05 12.37 5.50
CA ASP A 659 18.99 12.36 4.39
C ASP A 659 20.47 12.38 4.86
N ALA A 660 20.75 12.98 6.01
CA ALA A 660 22.08 13.01 6.61
C ALA A 660 22.49 11.68 7.26
N ASN A 661 21.55 10.75 7.41
CA ASN A 661 21.71 9.45 8.07
C ASN A 661 22.17 9.54 9.53
N VAL A 662 21.68 10.55 10.25
CA VAL A 662 21.93 10.73 11.67
C VAL A 662 20.90 9.96 12.50
N ASN A 663 19.62 10.06 12.12
CA ASN A 663 18.51 9.42 12.80
C ASN A 663 18.10 8.12 12.12
N TYR A 664 17.78 7.11 12.93
CA TYR A 664 17.41 5.78 12.45
C TYR A 664 16.24 5.20 13.23
N ALA A 665 15.32 4.54 12.53
CA ALA A 665 14.39 3.62 13.13
C ALA A 665 15.12 2.31 13.48
N PRO A 666 14.93 1.75 14.69
CA PRO A 666 15.44 0.43 15.04
C PRO A 666 14.89 -0.67 14.12
N GLY A 667 15.68 -1.71 13.88
CA GLY A 667 15.18 -2.92 13.25
C GLY A 667 14.18 -3.66 14.16
N TRP A 668 13.27 -4.40 13.56
CA TRP A 668 12.21 -5.11 14.27
C TRP A 668 11.91 -6.47 13.65
N VAL A 669 11.40 -7.36 14.49
CA VAL A 669 10.82 -8.65 14.11
C VAL A 669 9.49 -8.80 14.81
N LEU A 670 8.44 -9.09 14.05
CA LEU A 670 7.09 -9.32 14.54
C LEU A 670 6.68 -10.76 14.28
N TRP A 671 5.98 -11.35 15.24
CA TRP A 671 5.36 -12.66 15.12
C TRP A 671 3.86 -12.53 15.34
N ASN A 672 3.09 -13.13 14.46
CA ASN A 672 1.64 -13.20 14.54
C ASN A 672 1.21 -14.66 14.46
N ALA A 673 0.11 -14.99 15.13
CA ALA A 673 -0.49 -16.31 15.01
C ALA A 673 -2.00 -16.20 14.95
N ARG A 674 -2.62 -17.16 14.27
CA ARG A 674 -4.08 -17.31 14.27
C ARG A 674 -4.49 -18.76 14.14
N VAL A 675 -5.58 -19.07 14.78
CA VAL A 675 -6.23 -20.38 14.75
C VAL A 675 -7.71 -20.19 14.44
N GLY A 676 -8.27 -21.09 13.71
CA GLY A 676 -9.69 -21.00 13.38
C GLY A 676 -10.22 -22.25 12.70
N VAL A 677 -11.49 -22.16 12.35
CA VAL A 677 -12.23 -23.21 11.67
C VAL A 677 -12.61 -22.71 10.28
N THR A 678 -12.31 -23.47 9.24
CA THR A 678 -12.65 -23.12 7.86
C THR A 678 -14.15 -23.29 7.59
N ARG A 679 -14.79 -24.20 8.31
CA ARG A 679 -16.23 -24.43 8.27
C ARG A 679 -16.65 -25.18 9.54
N TRP A 680 -17.57 -24.63 10.30
CA TRP A 680 -18.17 -25.31 11.43
C TRP A 680 -19.53 -25.88 11.02
N ALA A 681 -19.58 -27.19 10.83
CA ALA A 681 -20.78 -27.90 10.40
C ALA A 681 -21.44 -27.30 9.12
N GLU A 682 -22.70 -27.61 8.90
CA GLU A 682 -23.51 -27.03 7.82
C GLU A 682 -23.88 -25.55 8.03
N SER A 683 -23.66 -25.03 9.25
CA SER A 683 -24.00 -23.65 9.64
C SER A 683 -23.28 -22.56 8.85
N GLY A 684 -22.14 -22.87 8.19
CA GLY A 684 -21.33 -21.87 7.49
C GLY A 684 -20.60 -20.89 8.40
N VAL A 685 -20.52 -21.15 9.71
CA VAL A 685 -19.81 -20.31 10.68
C VAL A 685 -18.31 -20.60 10.64
N GLN A 686 -17.49 -19.55 10.60
CA GLN A 686 -16.03 -19.60 10.54
C GLN A 686 -15.43 -18.69 11.62
N PRO A 687 -15.25 -19.18 12.85
CA PRO A 687 -14.58 -18.43 13.90
C PRO A 687 -13.06 -18.49 13.72
N VAL A 688 -12.40 -17.36 14.05
CA VAL A 688 -10.94 -17.21 14.08
C VAL A 688 -10.57 -16.39 15.30
N VAL A 689 -9.55 -16.85 16.01
CA VAL A 689 -8.87 -16.09 17.05
C VAL A 689 -7.43 -15.91 16.64
N GLY A 690 -6.88 -14.70 16.82
CA GLY A 690 -5.50 -14.44 16.49
C GLY A 690 -4.86 -13.46 17.45
N VAL A 691 -3.53 -13.46 17.41
CA VAL A 691 -2.66 -12.55 18.16
C VAL A 691 -1.67 -11.92 17.20
N ASP A 692 -1.70 -10.60 17.10
CA ASP A 692 -0.69 -9.83 16.40
C ASP A 692 0.39 -9.37 17.38
N ASN A 693 1.63 -9.26 16.90
CA ASN A 693 2.79 -8.81 17.68
C ASN A 693 2.91 -9.56 19.02
N ILE A 694 3.02 -10.89 18.96
CA ILE A 694 2.99 -11.81 20.12
C ILE A 694 3.97 -11.37 21.24
N PHE A 695 5.14 -10.87 20.86
CA PHE A 695 6.19 -10.49 21.80
C PHE A 695 6.13 -9.02 22.25
N ASP A 696 5.04 -8.33 21.94
CA ASP A 696 4.80 -6.93 22.32
C ASP A 696 5.95 -5.98 21.94
N ARG A 697 6.50 -6.14 20.75
CA ARG A 697 7.64 -5.35 20.29
C ARG A 697 7.21 -3.91 19.99
N HIS A 698 7.87 -2.94 20.61
CA HIS A 698 7.77 -1.53 20.21
C HIS A 698 8.59 -1.33 18.93
N TYR A 699 7.97 -0.79 17.89
CA TYR A 699 8.59 -0.59 16.58
C TYR A 699 7.98 0.60 15.84
N ALA A 700 8.73 1.15 14.89
CA ALA A 700 8.21 2.14 13.95
C ALA A 700 7.55 1.41 12.78
N ALA A 701 6.25 1.52 12.67
CA ALA A 701 5.51 1.00 11.53
C ALA A 701 5.71 1.86 10.28
N ASN A 702 5.95 3.17 10.46
CA ASN A 702 6.30 4.09 9.38
C ASN A 702 7.32 5.13 9.85
N ILE A 703 8.06 5.68 8.87
CA ILE A 703 9.06 6.72 9.09
C ILE A 703 8.60 7.99 8.36
N VAL A 704 8.47 9.07 9.10
CA VAL A 704 8.25 10.42 8.58
C VAL A 704 9.63 10.99 8.24
N THR A 705 10.05 10.83 6.99
CA THR A 705 11.40 11.19 6.54
C THR A 705 11.66 12.69 6.64
N ASN A 706 12.87 13.08 7.04
CA ASN A 706 13.29 14.48 7.17
C ASN A 706 12.36 15.32 8.06
N ALA A 707 11.76 14.71 9.10
CA ALA A 707 10.91 15.42 10.04
C ALA A 707 11.71 16.38 10.90
N THR A 708 11.09 17.49 11.29
CA THR A 708 11.64 18.43 12.28
C THR A 708 11.31 17.97 13.70
N ARG A 709 11.92 18.57 14.72
CA ARG A 709 11.67 18.31 16.15
C ARG A 709 11.90 16.84 16.59
N GLY A 710 12.66 16.03 15.83
CA GLY A 710 12.94 14.64 16.16
C GLY A 710 11.75 13.67 16.07
N ARG A 711 10.61 14.08 15.52
CA ARG A 711 9.39 13.28 15.41
C ARG A 711 9.35 12.49 14.10
N PHE A 712 10.21 11.48 14.03
CA PHE A 712 10.38 10.67 12.83
C PHE A 712 9.50 9.44 12.77
N PHE A 713 8.91 8.95 13.88
CA PHE A 713 8.40 7.61 13.96
C PHE A 713 6.87 7.59 14.17
N GLU A 714 6.16 6.83 13.35
CA GLU A 714 4.78 6.42 13.62
C GLU A 714 4.81 5.02 14.22
N PRO A 715 4.47 4.88 15.52
CA PRO A 715 4.53 3.60 16.21
C PRO A 715 3.58 2.57 15.62
N GLY A 716 4.04 1.33 15.55
CA GLY A 716 3.18 0.19 15.32
C GLY A 716 2.41 -0.18 16.58
N ALA A 717 1.36 -0.97 16.38
CA ALA A 717 0.57 -1.47 17.49
C ALA A 717 1.36 -2.45 18.36
N GLY A 718 1.15 -2.41 19.66
CA GLY A 718 1.56 -3.44 20.60
C GLY A 718 0.85 -4.79 20.38
N ARG A 719 1.04 -5.73 21.28
CA ARG A 719 0.35 -7.04 21.21
C ARG A 719 -1.16 -6.87 21.22
N ARG A 720 -1.85 -7.58 20.29
CA ARG A 720 -3.30 -7.51 20.14
C ARG A 720 -3.90 -8.87 19.91
N VAL A 721 -4.87 -9.21 20.74
CA VAL A 721 -5.75 -10.34 20.52
C VAL A 721 -6.97 -9.86 19.73
N TYR A 722 -7.38 -10.62 18.74
CA TYR A 722 -8.59 -10.35 17.98
C TYR A 722 -9.46 -11.59 17.81
N VAL A 723 -10.73 -11.35 17.60
CA VAL A 723 -11.71 -12.36 17.23
C VAL A 723 -12.32 -11.97 15.89
N SER A 724 -12.49 -12.94 15.00
CA SER A 724 -13.21 -12.77 13.74
C SER A 724 -14.21 -13.90 13.59
N VAL A 725 -15.46 -13.57 13.30
CA VAL A 725 -16.51 -14.55 13.00
C VAL A 725 -17.11 -14.21 11.65
N ARG A 726 -17.05 -15.16 10.72
CA ARG A 726 -17.74 -15.07 9.44
C ARG A 726 -18.89 -16.07 9.43
N VAL A 727 -20.07 -15.60 9.02
CA VAL A 727 -21.26 -16.42 8.85
C VAL A 727 -21.74 -16.26 7.41
N GLY A 728 -21.97 -17.35 6.69
CA GLY A 728 -22.48 -17.27 5.34
C GLY A 728 -22.50 -18.62 4.64
N ARG A 729 -23.37 -18.75 3.66
CA ARG A 729 -23.36 -19.90 2.76
C ARG A 729 -22.14 -19.80 1.85
N VAL A 730 -21.31 -20.82 1.84
CA VAL A 730 -20.27 -21.02 0.84
C VAL A 730 -20.78 -22.16 -0.04
N SER A 731 -21.18 -21.86 -1.28
CA SER A 731 -21.44 -22.95 -2.22
C SER A 731 -20.14 -23.74 -2.40
N ALA A 732 -20.22 -25.05 -2.41
CA ALA A 732 -19.09 -25.91 -2.73
C ALA A 732 -18.58 -25.53 -4.14
N ARG A 733 -17.37 -24.98 -4.21
CA ARG A 733 -16.68 -24.67 -5.48
C ARG A 733 -16.02 -25.92 -6.03
#